data_1ed32994314a091db53843006bf6c7f8
#
_entry.id   1ed32994314a091db53843006bf6c7f8
#
_cell.length_a   1.000
_cell.length_b   1.000
_cell.length_c   1.000
_cell.angle_alpha   90.00
_cell.angle_beta   90.00
_cell.angle_gamma   90.00
#
_symmetry.space_group_name_H-M   'P 1'
#
loop_
_entity.id
_entity.type
_entity.pdbx_description
1 polymer ?
#
loop_
_entity_poly.entity_id
_entity_poly.type
_entity_poly.pdbx_seq_one_letter_code
_entity_poly.pdbx_strand_id
1 'polypeptide(L)'
;QVLSGCAIIVRGQPRGGPPPERQINLSNVRAGALARRATQSQPETKDTPDEPWAFQAREFLRKKMIGKEVCFTVEFKTQQGREYGVLYLGKDTSGENIAESLVAEGLATVRREGIRGTNPEQARLCDLEDQAKASKKGLWSEGGGAHTIRDLKYSIENPRNFVDSLHQKPVNAIIEHVRDGSVVRALLLPDYYLVTVMLSGVKCPSFKREADGTETPEPFAAEAKFFTESRLLQRDVQIILESCPNQVILGTILHPNGNITELLLKEGFARCVDWSMAVYTQGAEKLRAAERSAKERKVRIWKDYVAPTANLDQKDRQFVAKVMQVMNADAIIVKLNSGEYKTIHLSSIRPPRIEGENKDKDKRFRPLYDIPYMFEAREFLRKKLIGKKVNVTVDYIRAATTSTETGPIPAFPERTCATVTIGGINIAEALVSKGLATVIRYRQDDDQRSSHYDELLAAEARAIKNGKGLHSKKEVPIHRVADISGETQKAKQFLPFLQRAGRSEAVVEYVFSGSRLKLYMPKETCLITFLLAGIECPRGSRNIPGGTPEPFSEEATLFTKELVLQREVEVEVESMDKAGNFIGWLHIEGVNLSVALVENSLSKVHFTAERSSYCKTLLSAEDVARQRKDKIWANYEEKPTEEVAQLSEVKERVAKYRPVCVTEITDGLHFYAQDVETGAQLESLMETMRAEIAEQPPVEGAFTPQRGDYCIAKFTDGEWYRARVEKVESAAKVHVFYIDYGNREILSSVRLAALPSAFGIRTLPAQATEYCFAFILVPQDEDARADVVDCVVRDIQNTQCLLNVEYGGTSCPHVTLQFTDSKDDVGLGLVKEGLVMVDVRKEKHLQKMVRDLHYTCLNCREKAMKHLNIWRYGDFRADDADEFGYRR
;
A
#
# COMPACT_ATOMS: atom_id res chain seq x y z
N GLN A 1 -9.97 -34.73 -41.58
CA GLN A 1 -9.28 -33.67 -42.32
C GLN A 1 -9.03 -34.10 -43.75
N VAL A 2 -9.26 -33.24 -44.70
CA VAL A 2 -8.99 -33.48 -46.13
C VAL A 2 -7.65 -32.86 -46.47
N LEU A 3 -6.62 -33.69 -46.72
CA LEU A 3 -5.26 -33.24 -47.04
C LEU A 3 -5.14 -32.83 -48.52
N SER A 4 -5.79 -33.54 -49.36
CA SER A 4 -5.87 -33.28 -50.80
C SER A 4 -7.09 -33.93 -51.39
N GLY A 5 -7.33 -33.81 -52.70
CA GLY A 5 -8.41 -34.50 -53.37
C GLY A 5 -8.33 -36.04 -53.36
N CYS A 6 -7.28 -36.62 -52.81
CA CYS A 6 -7.09 -38.05 -52.69
C CYS A 6 -6.52 -38.58 -51.39
N ALA A 7 -6.31 -37.70 -50.41
CA ALA A 7 -5.76 -38.08 -49.11
C ALA A 7 -6.59 -37.48 -47.99
N ILE A 8 -7.05 -38.29 -47.05
CA ILE A 8 -7.98 -37.91 -45.98
C ILE A 8 -7.53 -38.51 -44.67
N ILE A 9 -7.59 -37.73 -43.60
CA ILE A 9 -7.39 -38.20 -42.25
C ILE A 9 -8.77 -38.46 -41.63
N VAL A 10 -8.98 -39.67 -41.14
CA VAL A 10 -10.18 -40.07 -40.39
C VAL A 10 -9.86 -40.28 -38.93
N ARG A 11 -10.81 -39.96 -38.08
CA ARG A 11 -10.73 -40.13 -36.61
C ARG A 11 -11.76 -41.10 -36.12
N GLY A 12 -11.37 -41.91 -35.15
CA GLY A 12 -12.33 -42.74 -34.41
C GLY A 12 -13.18 -41.92 -33.45
N GLN A 13 -14.09 -42.60 -32.75
CA GLN A 13 -14.90 -42.00 -31.70
C GLN A 13 -14.04 -41.57 -30.54
N PRO A 14 -14.22 -40.35 -29.97
CA PRO A 14 -13.45 -39.92 -28.83
C PRO A 14 -13.84 -40.72 -27.59
N ARG A 15 -12.84 -41.28 -26.91
CA ARG A 15 -12.98 -42.02 -25.63
C ARG A 15 -12.09 -41.39 -24.59
N GLY A 16 -12.48 -40.21 -24.05
CA GLY A 16 -11.79 -39.53 -23.00
C GLY A 16 -10.48 -38.78 -23.35
N GLY A 17 -10.23 -38.57 -24.65
CA GLY A 17 -9.04 -37.82 -25.14
C GLY A 17 -9.09 -37.73 -26.67
N PRO A 18 -8.05 -37.15 -27.30
CA PRO A 18 -7.95 -37.11 -28.76
C PRO A 18 -8.00 -38.53 -29.33
N PRO A 19 -8.90 -38.82 -30.24
CA PRO A 19 -9.04 -40.14 -30.83
C PRO A 19 -7.87 -40.44 -31.78
N PRO A 20 -7.55 -41.73 -32.01
CA PRO A 20 -6.52 -42.07 -32.95
C PRO A 20 -6.93 -41.67 -34.38
N GLU A 21 -5.94 -41.25 -35.16
CA GLU A 21 -6.10 -40.81 -36.53
C GLU A 21 -5.47 -41.80 -37.49
N ARG A 22 -6.12 -41.97 -38.65
CA ARG A 22 -5.54 -42.74 -39.76
C ARG A 22 -5.63 -41.94 -41.03
N GLN A 23 -4.54 -41.88 -41.78
CA GLN A 23 -4.55 -41.31 -43.12
C GLN A 23 -4.87 -42.39 -44.14
N ILE A 24 -5.95 -42.18 -44.87
CA ILE A 24 -6.40 -43.04 -45.96
C ILE A 24 -6.19 -42.30 -47.27
N ASN A 25 -5.44 -42.89 -48.15
CA ASN A 25 -5.35 -42.41 -49.53
C ASN A 25 -6.37 -43.15 -50.39
N LEU A 26 -7.07 -42.45 -51.26
CA LEU A 26 -8.01 -43.06 -52.15
C LEU A 26 -7.27 -43.93 -53.17
N SER A 27 -7.62 -45.21 -53.24
CA SER A 27 -7.12 -46.12 -54.25
C SER A 27 -7.70 -45.85 -55.63
N ASN A 28 -6.90 -46.16 -56.65
CA ASN A 28 -7.32 -46.11 -58.09
C ASN A 28 -7.62 -44.68 -58.62
N VAL A 29 -7.48 -43.63 -57.85
CA VAL A 29 -7.67 -42.27 -58.32
C VAL A 29 -6.47 -41.38 -57.99
N ARG A 30 -6.26 -40.30 -58.73
CA ARG A 30 -5.31 -39.29 -58.55
C ARG A 30 -5.93 -37.90 -58.63
N ALA A 31 -5.80 -37.09 -57.64
CA ALA A 31 -6.10 -35.66 -57.66
C ALA A 31 -4.83 -34.82 -57.74
N GLY A 32 -4.97 -33.57 -58.16
CA GLY A 32 -3.89 -32.63 -58.22
C GLY A 32 -3.27 -32.35 -56.87
N ALA A 33 -1.97 -32.06 -56.89
CA ALA A 33 -1.28 -31.66 -55.67
C ALA A 33 -1.57 -30.20 -55.28
N LEU A 34 -1.81 -29.98 -53.98
CA LEU A 34 -1.97 -28.64 -53.46
C LEU A 34 -0.65 -27.89 -53.33
N ALA A 35 -0.70 -26.60 -53.32
CA ALA A 35 0.45 -25.72 -53.10
C ALA A 35 1.21 -26.10 -51.83
N ARG A 36 2.54 -26.03 -51.90
CA ARG A 36 3.47 -26.26 -50.77
C ARG A 36 4.40 -25.10 -50.64
N ARG A 37 4.63 -24.68 -49.39
CA ARG A 37 5.62 -23.68 -49.06
C ARG A 37 6.98 -24.37 -48.83
N ALA A 38 8.03 -23.73 -49.29
CA ALA A 38 9.40 -24.14 -49.00
C ALA A 38 9.64 -24.17 -47.48
N THR A 39 10.29 -25.23 -47.00
CA THR A 39 10.61 -25.37 -45.60
C THR A 39 12.05 -24.90 -45.31
N GLN A 40 12.29 -24.25 -44.20
CA GLN A 40 13.66 -23.81 -43.79
C GLN A 40 14.62 -24.99 -43.59
N SER A 41 14.11 -26.19 -43.38
CA SER A 41 14.93 -27.41 -43.22
C SER A 41 15.44 -27.98 -44.53
N GLN A 42 14.96 -27.54 -45.69
CA GLN A 42 15.40 -27.92 -47.01
C GLN A 42 15.54 -26.67 -47.89
N PRO A 43 16.69 -25.99 -47.86
CA PRO A 43 16.88 -24.71 -48.56
C PRO A 43 16.77 -24.80 -50.10
N GLU A 44 16.78 -26.01 -50.68
CA GLU A 44 16.64 -26.21 -52.10
C GLU A 44 15.19 -26.32 -52.59
N THR A 45 14.22 -26.38 -51.68
CA THR A 45 12.81 -26.45 -52.04
C THR A 45 12.23 -25.05 -52.28
N LYS A 46 11.62 -24.85 -53.41
CA LYS A 46 10.87 -23.63 -53.76
C LYS A 46 9.38 -23.79 -53.45
N ASP A 47 8.71 -22.68 -53.23
CA ASP A 47 7.26 -22.70 -53.16
C ASP A 47 6.67 -23.28 -54.46
N THR A 48 5.75 -24.20 -54.33
CA THR A 48 5.06 -24.76 -55.47
C THR A 48 3.61 -24.31 -55.45
N PRO A 49 3.02 -23.90 -56.61
CA PRO A 49 1.64 -23.52 -56.69
C PRO A 49 0.74 -24.78 -56.68
N ASP A 50 -0.60 -24.57 -56.58
CA ASP A 50 -1.58 -25.61 -56.81
C ASP A 50 -1.45 -26.17 -58.22
N GLU A 51 -1.65 -27.49 -58.39
CA GLU A 51 -1.97 -28.04 -59.69
C GLU A 51 -3.40 -27.64 -60.12
N PRO A 52 -3.71 -27.57 -61.43
CA PRO A 52 -5.05 -27.24 -61.89
C PRO A 52 -6.09 -28.14 -61.22
N TRP A 53 -7.18 -27.52 -60.74
CA TRP A 53 -8.30 -28.19 -60.08
C TRP A 53 -7.97 -28.89 -58.75
N ALA A 54 -6.76 -28.79 -58.25
CA ALA A 54 -6.36 -29.41 -56.98
C ALA A 54 -7.18 -28.84 -55.80
N PHE A 55 -7.24 -27.54 -55.69
CA PHE A 55 -8.02 -26.88 -54.62
C PHE A 55 -9.51 -27.19 -54.71
N GLN A 56 -10.09 -27.19 -55.89
CA GLN A 56 -11.49 -27.53 -56.12
C GLN A 56 -11.80 -28.99 -55.74
N ALA A 57 -10.91 -29.91 -55.99
CA ALA A 57 -11.01 -31.28 -55.55
C ALA A 57 -11.01 -31.39 -54.02
N ARG A 58 -10.07 -30.72 -53.36
CA ARG A 58 -10.02 -30.62 -51.89
C ARG A 58 -11.31 -30.01 -51.34
N GLU A 59 -11.78 -28.91 -51.91
CA GLU A 59 -12.98 -28.22 -51.48
C GLU A 59 -14.25 -29.07 -51.67
N PHE A 60 -14.34 -29.82 -52.74
CA PHE A 60 -15.43 -30.75 -52.96
C PHE A 60 -15.51 -31.79 -51.84
N LEU A 61 -14.39 -32.39 -51.48
CA LEU A 61 -14.31 -33.38 -50.42
C LEU A 61 -14.56 -32.75 -49.06
N ARG A 62 -13.96 -31.59 -48.81
CA ARG A 62 -14.10 -30.86 -47.55
C ARG A 62 -15.59 -30.54 -47.27
N LYS A 63 -16.29 -29.96 -48.24
CA LYS A 63 -17.71 -29.60 -48.09
C LYS A 63 -18.59 -30.83 -47.93
N LYS A 64 -18.20 -31.95 -48.52
CA LYS A 64 -18.97 -33.17 -48.51
C LYS A 64 -18.78 -33.98 -47.24
N MET A 65 -17.56 -34.03 -46.69
CA MET A 65 -17.20 -35.00 -45.64
C MET A 65 -16.88 -34.38 -44.28
N ILE A 66 -16.43 -33.15 -44.20
CA ILE A 66 -16.01 -32.60 -42.93
C ILE A 66 -17.20 -32.55 -41.95
N GLY A 67 -16.99 -33.14 -40.78
CA GLY A 67 -18.00 -33.27 -39.74
C GLY A 67 -18.98 -34.39 -39.94
N LYS A 68 -18.81 -35.18 -40.95
CA LYS A 68 -19.69 -36.31 -41.24
C LYS A 68 -19.04 -37.66 -40.95
N GLU A 69 -19.83 -38.64 -40.63
CA GLU A 69 -19.42 -40.01 -40.43
C GLU A 69 -19.09 -40.65 -41.75
N VAL A 70 -17.98 -41.36 -41.82
CA VAL A 70 -17.53 -42.08 -43.01
C VAL A 70 -17.16 -43.53 -42.65
N CYS A 71 -17.31 -44.42 -43.63
CA CYS A 71 -16.87 -45.80 -43.55
C CYS A 71 -15.75 -45.99 -44.55
N PHE A 72 -14.69 -46.69 -44.17
CA PHE A 72 -13.58 -46.94 -45.08
C PHE A 72 -13.15 -48.43 -45.06
N THR A 73 -12.55 -48.84 -46.13
CA THR A 73 -11.88 -50.13 -46.27
C THR A 73 -10.44 -49.90 -46.72
N VAL A 74 -9.50 -50.65 -46.18
CA VAL A 74 -8.08 -50.57 -46.59
C VAL A 74 -7.79 -51.70 -47.54
N GLU A 75 -7.45 -51.36 -48.77
CA GLU A 75 -7.14 -52.38 -49.81
C GLU A 75 -5.70 -52.86 -49.77
N PHE A 76 -4.76 -51.91 -49.54
CA PHE A 76 -3.35 -52.27 -49.45
C PHE A 76 -2.58 -51.24 -48.65
N LYS A 77 -1.42 -51.64 -48.16
CA LYS A 77 -0.47 -50.80 -47.44
C LYS A 77 0.89 -50.84 -48.16
N THR A 78 1.44 -49.67 -48.42
CA THR A 78 2.77 -49.56 -49.02
C THR A 78 3.88 -49.94 -48.01
N GLN A 79 5.09 -50.26 -48.53
CA GLN A 79 6.30 -50.51 -47.68
C GLN A 79 6.61 -49.34 -46.73
N GLN A 80 6.23 -48.11 -47.09
CA GLN A 80 6.37 -46.91 -46.29
C GLN A 80 5.27 -46.71 -45.27
N GLY A 81 4.33 -47.64 -45.16
CA GLY A 81 3.24 -47.60 -44.21
C GLY A 81 2.00 -46.80 -44.66
N ARG A 82 1.96 -46.32 -45.92
CA ARG A 82 0.79 -45.57 -46.43
C ARG A 82 -0.33 -46.54 -46.77
N GLU A 83 -1.52 -46.21 -46.23
CA GLU A 83 -2.74 -46.99 -46.46
C GLU A 83 -3.55 -46.42 -47.62
N TYR A 84 -3.94 -47.31 -48.53
CA TYR A 84 -4.81 -47.00 -49.67
C TYR A 84 -6.10 -47.77 -49.54
N GLY A 85 -7.21 -47.08 -49.77
CA GLY A 85 -8.50 -47.75 -49.67
C GLY A 85 -9.63 -46.94 -50.28
N VAL A 86 -10.84 -47.37 -49.95
CA VAL A 86 -12.10 -46.77 -50.42
C VAL A 86 -12.83 -46.13 -49.23
N LEU A 87 -13.35 -44.93 -49.43
CA LEU A 87 -14.14 -44.21 -48.51
C LEU A 87 -15.60 -44.09 -48.94
N TYR A 88 -16.50 -44.31 -48.00
CA TYR A 88 -17.91 -44.16 -48.20
C TYR A 88 -18.52 -43.17 -47.18
N LEU A 89 -19.44 -42.32 -47.63
CA LEU A 89 -20.22 -41.50 -46.72
C LEU A 89 -21.27 -42.39 -46.00
N GLY A 90 -21.35 -42.24 -44.68
CA GLY A 90 -22.31 -42.99 -43.86
C GLY A 90 -21.65 -44.08 -43.04
N LYS A 91 -22.44 -44.93 -42.46
CA LYS A 91 -22.04 -45.94 -41.48
C LYS A 91 -21.55 -47.26 -42.09
N ASP A 92 -21.79 -47.50 -43.37
CA ASP A 92 -21.45 -48.71 -44.02
C ASP A 92 -21.05 -48.48 -45.50
N THR A 93 -20.66 -49.58 -46.19
CA THR A 93 -20.21 -49.53 -47.56
C THR A 93 -21.33 -49.30 -48.59
N SER A 94 -22.58 -49.21 -48.16
CA SER A 94 -23.70 -48.85 -49.01
C SER A 94 -23.81 -47.35 -49.28
N GLY A 95 -23.03 -46.54 -48.55
CA GLY A 95 -23.03 -45.11 -48.76
C GLY A 95 -22.36 -44.67 -50.05
N GLU A 96 -22.35 -43.36 -50.28
CA GLU A 96 -21.72 -42.76 -51.45
C GLU A 96 -20.19 -43.02 -51.45
N ASN A 97 -19.70 -43.63 -52.56
CA ASN A 97 -18.28 -43.82 -52.79
C ASN A 97 -17.63 -42.47 -53.17
N ILE A 98 -16.76 -41.98 -52.38
CA ILE A 98 -16.16 -40.64 -52.54
C ILE A 98 -15.29 -40.57 -53.80
N ALA A 99 -14.50 -41.63 -54.08
CA ALA A 99 -13.71 -41.68 -55.29
C ALA A 99 -14.57 -41.61 -56.59
N GLU A 100 -15.70 -42.29 -56.59
CA GLU A 100 -16.66 -42.24 -57.71
C GLU A 100 -17.22 -40.82 -57.86
N SER A 101 -17.63 -40.20 -56.81
CA SER A 101 -18.13 -38.80 -56.79
C SER A 101 -17.12 -37.78 -57.30
N LEU A 102 -15.88 -37.95 -56.87
CA LEU A 102 -14.76 -37.08 -57.25
C LEU A 102 -14.50 -37.21 -58.80
N VAL A 103 -14.46 -38.44 -59.32
CA VAL A 103 -14.22 -38.72 -60.75
C VAL A 103 -15.39 -38.22 -61.58
N ALA A 104 -16.63 -38.43 -61.12
CA ALA A 104 -17.82 -37.97 -61.80
C ALA A 104 -17.89 -36.47 -62.01
N GLU A 105 -17.31 -35.67 -61.04
CA GLU A 105 -17.22 -34.24 -61.14
C GLU A 105 -16.00 -33.71 -61.90
N GLY A 106 -15.16 -34.63 -62.43
CA GLY A 106 -13.98 -34.32 -63.21
C GLY A 106 -12.83 -33.73 -62.33
N LEU A 107 -12.82 -34.03 -61.03
CA LEU A 107 -11.86 -33.48 -60.08
C LEU A 107 -10.68 -34.43 -59.77
N ALA A 108 -10.79 -35.70 -60.31
CA ALA A 108 -9.70 -36.65 -60.17
C ALA A 108 -9.61 -37.51 -61.44
N THR A 109 -8.45 -38.05 -61.66
CA THR A 109 -8.20 -39.03 -62.79
C THR A 109 -8.08 -40.44 -62.23
N VAL A 110 -8.47 -41.42 -63.04
CA VAL A 110 -8.38 -42.84 -62.73
C VAL A 110 -6.95 -43.33 -63.00
N ARG A 111 -6.31 -44.00 -62.03
CA ARG A 111 -5.03 -44.68 -62.24
C ARG A 111 -5.25 -45.96 -62.97
N ARG A 112 -4.66 -46.06 -64.16
CA ARG A 112 -4.79 -47.21 -65.05
C ARG A 112 -3.59 -48.16 -65.01
N GLU A 113 -2.59 -47.83 -64.20
CA GLU A 113 -1.38 -48.68 -64.06
C GLU A 113 -1.73 -49.91 -63.19
N GLY A 114 -1.36 -51.09 -63.71
CA GLY A 114 -1.58 -52.35 -62.99
C GLY A 114 -2.95 -53.02 -63.09
N ILE A 115 -3.76 -52.60 -64.04
CA ILE A 115 -5.05 -53.28 -64.30
C ILE A 115 -4.84 -54.65 -64.82
N ARG A 116 -4.89 -55.68 -63.96
CA ARG A 116 -4.97 -57.08 -64.34
C ARG A 116 -6.35 -57.60 -63.99
N GLY A 117 -7.25 -57.65 -65.00
CA GLY A 117 -8.48 -58.25 -64.79
C GLY A 117 -9.64 -57.33 -64.48
N THR A 118 -10.81 -57.82 -64.49
CA THR A 118 -12.12 -57.21 -64.37
C THR A 118 -12.42 -56.86 -62.86
N ASN A 119 -11.87 -55.79 -62.34
CA ASN A 119 -12.39 -55.28 -61.12
C ASN A 119 -13.53 -54.32 -61.40
N PRO A 120 -14.80 -54.70 -60.97
CA PRO A 120 -16.02 -53.88 -61.26
C PRO A 120 -15.96 -52.47 -60.77
N GLU A 121 -15.30 -52.24 -59.63
CA GLU A 121 -15.17 -50.89 -59.06
C GLU A 121 -14.25 -49.97 -59.89
N GLN A 122 -13.21 -50.52 -60.47
CA GLN A 122 -12.28 -49.80 -61.35
C GLN A 122 -12.91 -49.51 -62.70
N ALA A 123 -13.72 -50.50 -63.27
CA ALA A 123 -14.48 -50.30 -64.47
C ALA A 123 -15.50 -49.17 -64.32
N ARG A 124 -16.13 -49.09 -63.17
CA ARG A 124 -17.07 -48.01 -62.86
C ARG A 124 -16.39 -46.66 -62.80
N LEU A 125 -15.24 -46.58 -62.21
CA LEU A 125 -14.43 -45.35 -62.17
C LEU A 125 -14.05 -44.90 -63.60
N CYS A 126 -13.67 -45.84 -64.50
CA CYS A 126 -13.30 -45.50 -65.83
C CYS A 126 -14.57 -45.02 -66.65
N ASP A 127 -15.70 -45.57 -66.38
CA ASP A 127 -17.00 -45.16 -67.04
C ASP A 127 -17.35 -43.73 -66.55
N LEU A 128 -17.24 -43.44 -65.29
CA LEU A 128 -17.48 -42.09 -64.72
C LEU A 128 -16.47 -41.05 -65.24
N GLU A 129 -15.23 -41.46 -65.45
CA GLU A 129 -14.22 -40.58 -66.03
C GLU A 129 -14.54 -40.25 -67.47
N ASP A 130 -14.96 -41.23 -68.27
CA ASP A 130 -15.38 -41.07 -69.69
C ASP A 130 -16.60 -40.15 -69.78
N GLN A 131 -17.62 -40.31 -68.88
CA GLN A 131 -18.74 -39.40 -68.77
C GLN A 131 -18.34 -37.94 -68.40
N ALA A 132 -17.41 -37.80 -67.50
CA ALA A 132 -16.90 -36.49 -67.10
C ALA A 132 -16.14 -35.81 -68.26
N LYS A 133 -15.37 -36.59 -69.02
CA LYS A 133 -14.68 -36.12 -70.25
C LYS A 133 -15.74 -35.67 -71.30
N ALA A 134 -16.73 -36.44 -71.53
CA ALA A 134 -17.82 -36.10 -72.49
C ALA A 134 -18.57 -34.83 -72.10
N SER A 135 -18.80 -34.63 -70.81
CA SER A 135 -19.47 -33.44 -70.24
C SER A 135 -18.50 -32.24 -70.03
N LYS A 136 -17.24 -32.40 -70.33
CA LYS A 136 -16.18 -31.36 -70.08
C LYS A 136 -16.18 -30.77 -68.68
N LYS A 137 -16.34 -31.60 -67.70
CA LYS A 137 -16.34 -31.21 -66.26
C LYS A 137 -14.90 -31.12 -65.70
N GLY A 138 -14.68 -30.14 -64.86
CA GLY A 138 -13.44 -29.99 -64.09
C GLY A 138 -12.17 -30.07 -64.92
N LEU A 139 -11.34 -31.03 -64.69
CA LEU A 139 -10.05 -31.28 -65.41
C LEU A 139 -10.20 -31.40 -66.92
N TRP A 140 -11.38 -31.80 -67.37
CA TRP A 140 -11.71 -32.04 -68.76
C TRP A 140 -12.33 -30.80 -69.44
N SER A 141 -12.44 -29.69 -68.70
CA SER A 141 -12.88 -28.42 -69.28
C SER A 141 -11.87 -27.84 -70.21
N GLU A 142 -12.31 -27.00 -71.12
CA GLU A 142 -11.43 -26.27 -72.04
C GLU A 142 -10.63 -25.22 -71.32
N GLY A 143 -9.36 -25.01 -71.72
CA GLY A 143 -8.52 -23.93 -71.24
C GLY A 143 -7.44 -24.24 -70.20
N GLY A 144 -7.20 -25.52 -69.91
CA GLY A 144 -6.05 -25.95 -69.04
C GLY A 144 -6.14 -25.68 -67.53
N GLY A 145 -7.25 -25.04 -67.07
CA GLY A 145 -7.55 -24.90 -65.65
C GLY A 145 -6.75 -23.86 -64.88
N ALA A 146 -6.03 -22.98 -65.58
CA ALA A 146 -5.19 -21.96 -64.91
C ALA A 146 -5.98 -21.06 -63.96
N HIS A 147 -7.27 -20.82 -64.23
CA HIS A 147 -8.18 -20.02 -63.39
C HIS A 147 -8.50 -20.69 -62.06
N THR A 148 -8.21 -21.99 -61.90
CA THR A 148 -8.48 -22.76 -60.67
C THR A 148 -7.30 -22.75 -59.73
N ILE A 149 -6.17 -22.24 -60.15
CA ILE A 149 -4.94 -22.12 -59.33
C ILE A 149 -5.07 -20.91 -58.45
N ARG A 150 -5.06 -21.11 -57.14
CA ARG A 150 -5.11 -20.01 -56.17
C ARG A 150 -3.86 -19.18 -56.24
N ASP A 151 -4.03 -17.84 -56.21
CA ASP A 151 -2.94 -16.94 -55.88
C ASP A 151 -2.75 -16.93 -54.35
N LEU A 152 -2.14 -18.02 -53.86
CA LEU A 152 -1.97 -18.23 -52.43
C LEU A 152 -0.81 -17.36 -51.90
N LYS A 153 -1.14 -16.53 -50.93
CA LYS A 153 -0.19 -15.59 -50.29
C LYS A 153 0.10 -16.05 -48.86
N TYR A 154 1.35 -16.30 -48.55
CA TYR A 154 1.78 -16.78 -47.24
C TYR A 154 2.16 -15.63 -46.26
N SER A 155 2.21 -14.39 -46.75
CA SER A 155 2.51 -13.21 -45.97
C SER A 155 1.77 -11.97 -46.47
N ILE A 156 1.54 -11.03 -45.60
CA ILE A 156 0.91 -9.74 -45.92
C ILE A 156 1.99 -8.69 -45.77
N GLU A 157 2.17 -7.81 -46.78
CA GLU A 157 3.25 -6.77 -46.75
C GLU A 157 3.14 -5.84 -45.57
N ASN A 158 1.93 -5.35 -45.32
CA ASN A 158 1.64 -4.51 -44.16
C ASN A 158 0.43 -5.04 -43.40
N PRO A 159 0.63 -6.02 -42.49
CA PRO A 159 -0.47 -6.66 -41.80
C PRO A 159 -1.36 -5.69 -41.01
N ARG A 160 -0.77 -4.71 -40.40
CA ARG A 160 -1.52 -3.70 -39.61
C ARG A 160 -2.46 -2.89 -40.49
N ASN A 161 -1.99 -2.36 -41.61
CA ASN A 161 -2.84 -1.65 -42.55
C ASN A 161 -3.94 -2.53 -43.16
N PHE A 162 -3.59 -3.77 -43.45
CA PHE A 162 -4.57 -4.75 -43.94
C PHE A 162 -5.71 -4.99 -42.94
N VAL A 163 -5.38 -5.21 -41.67
CA VAL A 163 -6.37 -5.40 -40.60
C VAL A 163 -7.22 -4.12 -40.42
N ASP A 164 -6.58 -2.96 -40.38
CA ASP A 164 -7.28 -1.68 -40.23
C ASP A 164 -8.21 -1.38 -41.40
N SER A 165 -7.82 -1.75 -42.61
CA SER A 165 -8.64 -1.53 -43.82
C SER A 165 -9.94 -2.33 -43.83
N LEU A 166 -10.01 -3.39 -43.06
CA LEU A 166 -11.20 -4.25 -42.93
C LEU A 166 -12.26 -3.69 -41.99
N HIS A 167 -11.91 -2.67 -41.18
CA HIS A 167 -12.82 -2.02 -40.22
C HIS A 167 -13.61 -2.98 -39.33
N GLN A 168 -12.94 -4.06 -38.88
CA GLN A 168 -13.56 -5.12 -38.06
C GLN A 168 -14.77 -5.82 -38.70
N LYS A 169 -14.89 -5.79 -39.99
CA LYS A 169 -15.91 -6.55 -40.71
C LYS A 169 -15.51 -8.02 -40.78
N PRO A 170 -16.45 -8.96 -40.60
CA PRO A 170 -16.15 -10.38 -40.72
C PRO A 170 -15.64 -10.75 -42.11
N VAL A 171 -14.58 -11.55 -42.12
CA VAL A 171 -13.96 -12.07 -43.36
C VAL A 171 -14.25 -13.59 -43.45
N ASN A 172 -14.73 -14.04 -44.58
CA ASN A 172 -14.92 -15.47 -44.81
C ASN A 172 -13.56 -16.18 -44.83
N ALA A 173 -13.48 -17.31 -44.17
CA ALA A 173 -12.25 -18.05 -44.04
C ALA A 173 -12.49 -19.56 -43.90
N ILE A 174 -11.43 -20.31 -44.17
CA ILE A 174 -11.36 -21.76 -43.91
C ILE A 174 -10.21 -21.98 -42.90
N ILE A 175 -10.47 -22.73 -41.84
CA ILE A 175 -9.45 -23.08 -40.88
C ILE A 175 -8.63 -24.25 -41.43
N GLU A 176 -7.42 -23.97 -41.84
CA GLU A 176 -6.54 -24.96 -42.48
C GLU A 176 -5.75 -25.81 -41.49
N HIS A 177 -5.38 -25.24 -40.37
CA HIS A 177 -4.57 -25.92 -39.37
C HIS A 177 -4.85 -25.35 -37.97
N VAL A 178 -4.79 -26.18 -36.97
CA VAL A 178 -4.88 -25.78 -35.55
C VAL A 178 -3.52 -26.07 -34.89
N ARG A 179 -2.82 -25.03 -34.50
CA ARG A 179 -1.52 -25.16 -33.86
C ARG A 179 -1.66 -25.55 -32.38
N ASP A 180 -2.54 -24.83 -31.68
CA ASP A 180 -3.03 -25.16 -30.34
C ASP A 180 -4.48 -24.70 -30.24
N GLY A 181 -5.09 -24.87 -29.06
CA GLY A 181 -6.51 -24.52 -28.91
C GLY A 181 -6.87 -23.06 -29.23
N SER A 182 -5.90 -22.14 -29.14
CA SER A 182 -6.13 -20.71 -29.36
C SER A 182 -5.38 -20.10 -30.55
N VAL A 183 -4.61 -20.90 -31.28
CA VAL A 183 -3.83 -20.46 -32.43
C VAL A 183 -4.13 -21.32 -33.63
N VAL A 184 -4.61 -20.70 -34.69
CA VAL A 184 -4.98 -21.38 -35.92
C VAL A 184 -4.33 -20.76 -37.15
N ARG A 185 -4.20 -21.53 -38.23
CA ARG A 185 -3.91 -21.00 -39.55
C ARG A 185 -5.19 -20.98 -40.36
N ALA A 186 -5.52 -19.85 -40.88
CA ALA A 186 -6.73 -19.63 -41.65
C ALA A 186 -6.40 -19.16 -43.05
N LEU A 187 -7.16 -19.66 -44.00
CA LEU A 187 -7.18 -19.19 -45.37
C LEU A 187 -8.28 -18.14 -45.52
N LEU A 188 -7.89 -16.88 -45.64
CA LEU A 188 -8.80 -15.77 -45.82
C LEU A 188 -9.30 -15.70 -47.26
N LEU A 189 -10.60 -15.60 -47.43
CA LEU A 189 -11.27 -15.50 -48.72
C LEU A 189 -11.75 -14.07 -48.97
N PRO A 190 -11.83 -13.60 -50.23
CA PRO A 190 -11.54 -14.34 -51.48
C PRO A 190 -10.05 -14.25 -51.90
N ASP A 191 -9.20 -13.54 -51.20
CA ASP A 191 -7.84 -13.19 -51.64
C ASP A 191 -6.79 -14.27 -51.39
N TYR A 192 -7.14 -15.37 -50.70
CA TYR A 192 -6.28 -16.52 -50.40
C TYR A 192 -5.02 -16.16 -49.57
N TYR A 193 -5.18 -15.31 -48.57
CA TYR A 193 -4.14 -15.11 -47.57
C TYR A 193 -4.14 -16.27 -46.55
N LEU A 194 -3.06 -16.99 -46.45
CA LEU A 194 -2.87 -18.01 -45.41
C LEU A 194 -2.15 -17.38 -44.24
N VAL A 195 -2.85 -17.10 -43.17
CA VAL A 195 -2.34 -16.35 -42.02
C VAL A 195 -2.51 -17.13 -40.74
N THR A 196 -1.63 -16.83 -39.76
CA THR A 196 -1.78 -17.31 -38.40
C THR A 196 -2.62 -16.32 -37.62
N VAL A 197 -3.70 -16.80 -37.02
CA VAL A 197 -4.61 -16.03 -36.19
C VAL A 197 -4.57 -16.55 -34.77
N MET A 198 -4.27 -15.65 -33.83
CA MET A 198 -4.44 -15.92 -32.42
C MET A 198 -5.78 -15.40 -31.95
N LEU A 199 -6.50 -16.18 -31.16
CA LEU A 199 -7.78 -15.75 -30.62
C LEU A 199 -7.56 -14.59 -29.62
N SER A 200 -8.30 -13.50 -29.83
CA SER A 200 -8.24 -12.35 -28.96
C SER A 200 -8.79 -12.67 -27.57
N GLY A 201 -8.09 -12.26 -26.53
CA GLY A 201 -8.56 -12.36 -25.16
C GLY A 201 -8.35 -13.68 -24.45
N VAL A 202 -7.83 -14.71 -25.13
CA VAL A 202 -7.63 -16.04 -24.55
C VAL A 202 -6.31 -16.66 -24.92
N LYS A 203 -5.85 -17.58 -24.09
CA LYS A 203 -4.70 -18.43 -24.34
C LYS A 203 -4.99 -19.85 -23.84
N CYS A 204 -4.75 -20.82 -24.71
CA CYS A 204 -4.77 -22.23 -24.36
C CYS A 204 -3.38 -22.73 -23.97
N PRO A 205 -3.28 -23.85 -23.24
CA PRO A 205 -2.03 -24.56 -23.08
C PRO A 205 -1.43 -24.88 -24.47
N SER A 206 -0.14 -24.66 -24.59
CA SER A 206 0.61 -24.78 -25.83
C SER A 206 1.60 -25.95 -25.80
N PHE A 207 2.24 -26.17 -26.93
CA PHE A 207 3.31 -27.14 -27.06
C PHE A 207 4.64 -26.40 -27.00
N LYS A 208 5.40 -26.62 -25.93
CA LYS A 208 6.74 -26.03 -25.77
C LYS A 208 7.75 -26.80 -26.62
N ARG A 209 8.52 -26.06 -27.37
CA ARG A 209 9.63 -26.61 -28.12
C ARG A 209 10.89 -26.58 -27.27
N GLU A 210 11.41 -27.76 -26.97
CA GLU A 210 12.67 -27.91 -26.25
C GLU A 210 13.88 -27.63 -27.15
N ALA A 211 15.04 -27.42 -26.53
CA ALA A 211 16.27 -27.08 -27.23
C ALA A 211 16.75 -28.20 -28.20
N ASP A 212 16.35 -29.45 -27.97
CA ASP A 212 16.62 -30.61 -28.79
C ASP A 212 15.67 -30.79 -29.99
N GLY A 213 14.68 -29.85 -30.11
CA GLY A 213 13.67 -29.88 -31.16
C GLY A 213 12.42 -30.72 -30.85
N THR A 214 12.36 -31.35 -29.66
CA THR A 214 11.18 -32.09 -29.22
C THR A 214 10.13 -31.11 -28.71
N GLU A 215 8.84 -31.44 -28.99
CA GLU A 215 7.70 -30.67 -28.48
C GLU A 215 7.14 -31.36 -27.24
N THR A 216 7.13 -30.62 -26.14
CA THR A 216 6.54 -31.05 -24.86
C THR A 216 5.20 -30.35 -24.66
N PRO A 217 4.08 -31.10 -24.58
CA PRO A 217 2.78 -30.48 -24.35
C PRO A 217 2.68 -29.98 -22.91
N GLU A 218 2.12 -28.78 -22.75
CA GLU A 218 1.62 -28.33 -21.47
C GLU A 218 0.41 -29.17 -21.04
N PRO A 219 0.07 -29.26 -19.74
CA PRO A 219 -1.14 -29.96 -19.31
C PRO A 219 -2.39 -29.48 -20.06
N PHE A 220 -3.18 -30.39 -20.57
CA PHE A 220 -4.38 -30.15 -21.41
C PHE A 220 -4.12 -29.52 -22.79
N ALA A 221 -2.89 -29.40 -23.22
CA ALA A 221 -2.57 -28.84 -24.55
C ALA A 221 -3.19 -29.67 -25.69
N ALA A 222 -3.03 -30.98 -25.64
CA ALA A 222 -3.59 -31.89 -26.65
C ALA A 222 -5.12 -31.89 -26.67
N GLU A 223 -5.77 -31.89 -25.53
CA GLU A 223 -7.22 -31.84 -25.36
C GLU A 223 -7.78 -30.50 -25.84
N ALA A 224 -7.16 -29.38 -25.55
CA ALA A 224 -7.57 -28.07 -26.03
C ALA A 224 -7.45 -27.97 -27.56
N LYS A 225 -6.34 -28.45 -28.11
CA LYS A 225 -6.13 -28.51 -29.55
C LYS A 225 -7.23 -29.37 -30.22
N PHE A 226 -7.50 -30.55 -29.70
CA PHE A 226 -8.56 -31.43 -30.21
C PHE A 226 -9.95 -30.76 -30.12
N PHE A 227 -10.24 -30.05 -29.05
CA PHE A 227 -11.49 -29.32 -28.89
C PHE A 227 -11.72 -28.32 -30.03
N THR A 228 -10.72 -27.54 -30.36
CA THR A 228 -10.75 -26.56 -31.44
C THR A 228 -10.77 -27.25 -32.79
N GLU A 229 -9.94 -28.26 -33.01
CA GLU A 229 -9.91 -29.02 -34.26
C GLU A 229 -11.25 -29.66 -34.58
N SER A 230 -11.88 -30.32 -33.63
CA SER A 230 -13.14 -31.02 -33.83
C SER A 230 -14.30 -30.09 -34.21
N ARG A 231 -14.19 -28.83 -33.87
CA ARG A 231 -15.22 -27.82 -34.13
C ARG A 231 -14.93 -26.95 -35.34
N LEU A 232 -13.68 -26.65 -35.62
CA LEU A 232 -13.31 -25.62 -36.60
C LEU A 232 -12.43 -26.11 -37.73
N LEU A 233 -11.66 -27.18 -37.55
CA LEU A 233 -10.69 -27.61 -38.58
C LEU A 233 -11.42 -27.88 -39.91
N GLN A 234 -10.96 -27.18 -40.95
CA GLN A 234 -11.50 -27.19 -42.30
C GLN A 234 -13.00 -26.83 -42.41
N ARG A 235 -13.49 -26.08 -41.43
CA ARG A 235 -14.83 -25.52 -41.49
C ARG A 235 -14.84 -24.13 -42.12
N ASP A 236 -15.95 -23.78 -42.74
CA ASP A 236 -16.23 -22.42 -43.19
C ASP A 236 -16.60 -21.58 -41.97
N VAL A 237 -15.85 -20.51 -41.77
CA VAL A 237 -16.04 -19.59 -40.65
C VAL A 237 -15.94 -18.15 -41.13
N GLN A 238 -16.35 -17.24 -40.30
CA GLN A 238 -16.04 -15.81 -40.44
C GLN A 238 -15.06 -15.42 -39.34
N ILE A 239 -14.06 -14.61 -39.68
CA ILE A 239 -13.07 -14.12 -38.74
C ILE A 239 -13.12 -12.60 -38.71
N ILE A 240 -13.31 -12.03 -37.53
CA ILE A 240 -13.11 -10.61 -37.31
C ILE A 240 -11.62 -10.41 -36.96
N LEU A 241 -10.91 -9.75 -37.85
CA LEU A 241 -9.50 -9.38 -37.60
C LEU A 241 -9.45 -8.09 -36.75
N GLU A 242 -9.04 -8.19 -35.49
CA GLU A 242 -9.24 -7.13 -34.52
C GLU A 242 -7.99 -6.27 -34.33
N SER A 243 -6.81 -6.87 -34.40
CA SER A 243 -5.53 -6.16 -34.25
C SER A 243 -4.38 -6.96 -34.87
N CYS A 244 -3.27 -6.30 -35.11
CA CYS A 244 -2.03 -6.95 -35.55
C CYS A 244 -0.81 -6.38 -34.84
N PRO A 245 -0.59 -6.71 -33.57
CA PRO A 245 0.63 -6.37 -32.86
C PRO A 245 1.78 -7.27 -33.35
N ASN A 246 2.94 -6.67 -33.63
CA ASN A 246 4.16 -7.42 -33.99
C ASN A 246 3.98 -8.50 -35.08
N GLN A 247 3.21 -8.21 -36.10
CA GLN A 247 2.93 -9.11 -37.24
C GLN A 247 2.10 -10.34 -36.89
N VAL A 248 1.57 -10.46 -35.70
CA VAL A 248 0.62 -11.51 -35.31
C VAL A 248 -0.78 -10.96 -35.36
N ILE A 249 -1.67 -11.66 -36.07
CA ILE A 249 -3.08 -11.25 -36.19
C ILE A 249 -3.87 -11.78 -35.02
N LEU A 250 -4.52 -10.84 -34.30
CA LEU A 250 -5.50 -11.16 -33.26
C LEU A 250 -6.91 -11.10 -33.86
N GLY A 251 -7.71 -12.11 -33.61
CA GLY A 251 -9.04 -12.14 -34.15
C GLY A 251 -10.04 -13.01 -33.40
N THR A 252 -11.29 -12.90 -33.78
CA THR A 252 -12.41 -13.69 -33.27
C THR A 252 -13.01 -14.53 -34.38
N ILE A 253 -13.18 -15.82 -34.14
CA ILE A 253 -13.74 -16.76 -35.08
C ILE A 253 -15.23 -16.90 -34.78
N LEU A 254 -16.06 -16.57 -35.79
CA LEU A 254 -17.51 -16.72 -35.75
C LEU A 254 -17.90 -17.94 -36.51
N HIS A 255 -18.54 -18.89 -35.83
CA HIS A 255 -19.16 -20.09 -36.42
C HIS A 255 -20.66 -20.06 -36.14
N PRO A 256 -21.53 -20.60 -37.03
CA PRO A 256 -22.97 -20.63 -36.77
C PRO A 256 -23.38 -21.24 -35.43
N ASN A 257 -22.58 -22.17 -34.92
CA ASN A 257 -22.83 -22.85 -33.64
C ASN A 257 -22.25 -22.14 -32.42
N GLY A 258 -21.66 -20.97 -32.58
CA GLY A 258 -21.16 -20.16 -31.46
C GLY A 258 -19.74 -19.62 -31.64
N ASN A 259 -19.24 -19.04 -30.58
CA ASN A 259 -17.90 -18.44 -30.48
C ASN A 259 -16.96 -19.41 -29.78
N ILE A 260 -15.94 -19.89 -30.49
CA ILE A 260 -14.96 -20.84 -29.93
C ILE A 260 -14.20 -20.26 -28.74
N THR A 261 -13.97 -18.95 -28.73
CA THR A 261 -13.26 -18.27 -27.63
C THR A 261 -14.04 -18.45 -26.32
N GLU A 262 -15.33 -18.19 -26.34
CA GLU A 262 -16.19 -18.39 -25.17
C GLU A 262 -16.27 -19.88 -24.77
N LEU A 263 -16.37 -20.76 -25.73
CA LEU A 263 -16.47 -22.20 -25.48
C LEU A 263 -15.20 -22.77 -24.86
N LEU A 264 -14.03 -22.36 -25.33
CA LEU A 264 -12.73 -22.75 -24.73
C LEU A 264 -12.64 -22.34 -23.28
N LEU A 265 -13.07 -21.13 -22.96
CA LEU A 265 -13.09 -20.64 -21.57
C LEU A 265 -14.08 -21.42 -20.71
N LYS A 266 -15.28 -21.56 -21.17
CA LYS A 266 -16.36 -22.24 -20.45
C LYS A 266 -16.02 -23.71 -20.15
N GLU A 267 -15.34 -24.38 -21.06
CA GLU A 267 -14.95 -25.81 -20.91
C GLU A 267 -13.60 -25.97 -20.16
N GLY A 268 -13.00 -24.87 -19.73
CA GLY A 268 -11.74 -24.90 -18.95
C GLY A 268 -10.50 -25.25 -19.75
N PHE A 269 -10.48 -24.98 -21.04
CA PHE A 269 -9.32 -25.19 -21.92
C PHE A 269 -8.49 -23.94 -22.13
N ALA A 270 -9.00 -22.78 -21.76
CA ALA A 270 -8.34 -21.52 -21.96
C ALA A 270 -8.44 -20.63 -20.72
N ARG A 271 -7.51 -19.69 -20.62
CA ARG A 271 -7.55 -18.59 -19.65
C ARG A 271 -7.65 -17.26 -20.36
N CYS A 272 -8.23 -16.28 -19.71
CA CYS A 272 -8.28 -14.91 -20.20
C CYS A 272 -6.89 -14.28 -20.26
N VAL A 273 -6.67 -13.45 -21.27
CA VAL A 273 -5.41 -12.72 -21.48
C VAL A 273 -5.72 -11.23 -21.63
N ASP A 274 -5.29 -10.44 -20.70
CA ASP A 274 -5.67 -9.04 -20.61
C ASP A 274 -5.20 -8.19 -21.80
N TRP A 275 -3.95 -8.41 -22.23
CA TRP A 275 -3.37 -7.58 -23.30
C TRP A 275 -4.08 -7.70 -24.64
N SER A 276 -4.63 -8.88 -24.95
CA SER A 276 -5.39 -9.09 -26.20
C SER A 276 -6.90 -8.94 -26.01
N MET A 277 -7.40 -8.99 -24.78
CA MET A 277 -8.81 -8.75 -24.47
C MET A 277 -9.24 -7.31 -24.76
N ALA A 278 -8.32 -6.38 -24.69
CA ALA A 278 -8.57 -4.97 -25.00
C ALA A 278 -9.08 -4.75 -26.45
N VAL A 279 -8.71 -5.62 -27.36
CA VAL A 279 -9.14 -5.54 -28.78
C VAL A 279 -10.30 -6.47 -29.12
N TYR A 280 -10.73 -7.31 -28.19
CA TYR A 280 -11.86 -8.21 -28.38
C TYR A 280 -13.17 -7.44 -28.51
N THR A 281 -13.92 -7.70 -29.62
CA THR A 281 -15.07 -6.88 -30.00
C THR A 281 -16.43 -7.49 -29.61
N GLN A 282 -16.44 -8.73 -29.12
CA GLN A 282 -17.70 -9.48 -28.89
C GLN A 282 -18.15 -9.53 -27.42
N GLY A 283 -17.64 -8.63 -26.60
CA GLY A 283 -17.98 -8.47 -25.17
C GLY A 283 -17.01 -9.18 -24.23
N ALA A 284 -16.05 -8.46 -23.72
CA ALA A 284 -15.05 -9.00 -22.78
C ALA A 284 -15.67 -9.55 -21.49
N GLU A 285 -16.77 -8.98 -21.05
CA GLU A 285 -17.53 -9.46 -19.89
C GLU A 285 -18.03 -10.89 -20.05
N LYS A 286 -18.37 -11.31 -21.25
CA LYS A 286 -18.78 -12.70 -21.56
C LYS A 286 -17.61 -13.67 -21.40
N LEU A 287 -16.41 -13.26 -21.80
CA LEU A 287 -15.20 -14.05 -21.63
C LEU A 287 -14.86 -14.21 -20.15
N ARG A 288 -14.95 -13.15 -19.40
CA ARG A 288 -14.72 -13.19 -17.94
C ARG A 288 -15.73 -14.07 -17.23
N ALA A 289 -17.01 -13.98 -17.61
CA ALA A 289 -18.06 -14.82 -17.05
C ALA A 289 -17.83 -16.31 -17.35
N ALA A 290 -17.41 -16.63 -18.56
CA ALA A 290 -17.11 -18.01 -18.98
C ALA A 290 -15.93 -18.59 -18.20
N GLU A 291 -14.84 -17.82 -18.02
CA GLU A 291 -13.69 -18.22 -17.21
C GLU A 291 -14.09 -18.43 -15.75
N ARG A 292 -14.87 -17.54 -15.19
CA ARG A 292 -15.35 -17.64 -13.81
C ARG A 292 -16.17 -18.92 -13.60
N SER A 293 -17.08 -19.23 -14.53
CA SER A 293 -17.84 -20.45 -14.48
C SER A 293 -16.96 -21.71 -14.53
N ALA A 294 -15.93 -21.72 -15.36
CA ALA A 294 -14.97 -22.83 -15.42
C ALA A 294 -14.16 -22.99 -14.14
N LYS A 295 -13.72 -21.88 -13.55
CA LYS A 295 -13.00 -21.88 -12.25
C LYS A 295 -13.89 -22.43 -11.13
N GLU A 296 -15.15 -22.01 -11.05
CA GLU A 296 -16.09 -22.48 -10.05
C GLU A 296 -16.37 -23.99 -10.16
N ARG A 297 -16.49 -24.49 -11.39
CA ARG A 297 -16.69 -25.91 -11.67
C ARG A 297 -15.40 -26.73 -11.59
N LYS A 298 -14.24 -26.09 -11.46
CA LYS A 298 -12.90 -26.72 -11.42
C LYS A 298 -12.67 -27.70 -12.58
N VAL A 299 -13.01 -27.28 -13.77
CA VAL A 299 -12.85 -28.13 -14.96
C VAL A 299 -11.48 -27.95 -15.60
N ARG A 300 -10.87 -29.03 -16.02
CA ARG A 300 -9.62 -29.14 -16.79
C ARG A 300 -8.47 -28.33 -16.23
N ILE A 301 -8.02 -27.22 -16.86
CA ILE A 301 -6.90 -26.42 -16.36
C ILE A 301 -7.13 -25.85 -14.96
N TRP A 302 -8.39 -25.78 -14.55
CA TRP A 302 -8.80 -25.25 -13.24
C TRP A 302 -9.06 -26.33 -12.18
N LYS A 303 -8.68 -27.60 -12.45
CA LYS A 303 -8.96 -28.72 -11.54
C LYS A 303 -8.40 -28.50 -10.12
N ASP A 304 -7.24 -27.89 -10.00
CA ASP A 304 -6.59 -27.59 -8.74
C ASP A 304 -6.73 -26.11 -8.32
N TYR A 305 -7.64 -25.40 -8.94
CA TYR A 305 -7.86 -23.98 -8.67
C TYR A 305 -8.46 -23.78 -7.29
N VAL A 306 -7.82 -22.88 -6.54
CA VAL A 306 -8.32 -22.38 -5.27
C VAL A 306 -8.55 -20.88 -5.42
N ALA A 307 -9.79 -20.43 -5.19
CA ALA A 307 -10.10 -19.01 -5.25
C ALA A 307 -9.25 -18.22 -4.25
N PRO A 308 -8.78 -17.02 -4.59
CA PRO A 308 -7.95 -16.21 -3.70
C PRO A 308 -8.56 -15.96 -2.32
N THR A 309 -9.89 -16.05 -2.21
CA THR A 309 -10.65 -15.85 -0.97
C THR A 309 -11.32 -17.14 -0.45
N ALA A 310 -10.92 -18.31 -0.94
CA ALA A 310 -11.56 -19.58 -0.58
C ALA A 310 -11.48 -19.92 0.91
N ASN A 311 -10.44 -19.47 1.59
CA ASN A 311 -10.20 -19.70 3.01
C ASN A 311 -10.92 -18.68 3.92
N LEU A 312 -11.61 -17.72 3.36
CA LEU A 312 -12.33 -16.69 4.10
C LEU A 312 -13.81 -17.06 4.26
N ASP A 313 -14.35 -16.81 5.44
CA ASP A 313 -15.79 -16.90 5.68
C ASP A 313 -16.52 -15.79 4.91
N GLN A 314 -17.79 -15.99 4.63
CA GLN A 314 -18.61 -15.01 3.88
C GLN A 314 -18.58 -13.62 4.55
N LYS A 315 -18.63 -13.57 5.87
CA LYS A 315 -18.56 -12.32 6.66
C LYS A 315 -17.22 -11.60 6.52
N ASP A 316 -16.15 -12.34 6.24
CA ASP A 316 -14.79 -11.77 6.07
C ASP A 316 -14.51 -11.40 4.61
N ARG A 317 -15.26 -11.98 3.66
CA ARG A 317 -15.15 -11.65 2.23
C ARG A 317 -15.89 -10.38 1.85
N GLN A 318 -17.05 -10.17 2.46
CA GLN A 318 -17.92 -9.05 2.14
C GLN A 318 -18.53 -8.49 3.42
N PHE A 319 -18.30 -7.23 3.65
CA PHE A 319 -18.75 -6.56 4.85
C PHE A 319 -18.94 -5.06 4.61
N VAL A 320 -19.67 -4.44 5.53
CA VAL A 320 -19.85 -2.99 5.60
C VAL A 320 -18.99 -2.46 6.75
N ALA A 321 -18.22 -1.42 6.51
CA ALA A 321 -17.37 -0.81 7.52
C ALA A 321 -17.32 0.72 7.36
N LYS A 322 -16.99 1.40 8.45
CA LYS A 322 -16.81 2.85 8.48
C LYS A 322 -15.35 3.20 8.19
N VAL A 323 -15.13 4.11 7.26
CA VAL A 323 -13.78 4.59 6.93
C VAL A 323 -13.32 5.57 7.99
N MET A 324 -12.20 5.24 8.63
CA MET A 324 -11.62 6.03 9.72
C MET A 324 -10.43 6.87 9.28
N GLN A 325 -9.67 6.37 8.32
CA GLN A 325 -8.47 7.04 7.83
C GLN A 325 -8.16 6.63 6.39
N VAL A 326 -7.65 7.56 5.61
CA VAL A 326 -7.06 7.31 4.29
C VAL A 326 -5.54 7.29 4.43
N MET A 327 -4.93 6.16 4.08
CA MET A 327 -3.48 5.99 4.06
C MET A 327 -2.98 6.04 2.62
N ASN A 328 -2.08 6.94 2.32
CA ASN A 328 -1.69 7.19 0.94
C ASN A 328 -2.91 7.43 0.04
N ALA A 329 -2.82 7.13 -1.23
CA ALA A 329 -3.93 7.29 -2.17
C ALA A 329 -4.52 5.93 -2.63
N ASP A 330 -4.21 4.84 -1.94
CA ASP A 330 -4.61 3.48 -2.32
C ASP A 330 -5.03 2.59 -1.14
N ALA A 331 -4.96 3.08 0.08
CA ALA A 331 -5.28 2.31 1.28
C ALA A 331 -6.16 3.10 2.23
N ILE A 332 -7.04 2.39 2.91
CA ILE A 332 -7.93 2.94 3.93
C ILE A 332 -7.89 2.09 5.19
N ILE A 333 -8.10 2.72 6.33
CA ILE A 333 -8.37 2.02 7.59
C ILE A 333 -9.85 2.11 7.85
N VAL A 334 -10.47 0.96 8.03
CA VAL A 334 -11.90 0.84 8.32
C VAL A 334 -12.15 0.27 9.71
N LYS A 335 -13.26 0.67 10.32
CA LYS A 335 -13.75 0.12 11.58
C LYS A 335 -14.92 -0.80 11.29
N LEU A 336 -14.77 -2.07 11.65
CA LEU A 336 -15.81 -3.08 11.52
C LEU A 336 -16.91 -2.86 12.58
N ASN A 337 -18.07 -3.46 12.37
CA ASN A 337 -19.15 -3.43 13.37
C ASN A 337 -18.77 -4.07 14.71
N SER A 338 -17.79 -4.96 14.71
CA SER A 338 -17.20 -5.55 15.92
C SER A 338 -16.34 -4.57 16.74
N GLY A 339 -16.04 -3.40 16.18
CA GLY A 339 -15.13 -2.41 16.77
C GLY A 339 -13.66 -2.60 16.38
N GLU A 340 -13.33 -3.64 15.63
CA GLU A 340 -11.99 -3.93 15.16
C GLU A 340 -11.60 -3.03 13.97
N TYR A 341 -10.34 -2.64 13.91
CA TYR A 341 -9.77 -1.86 12.79
C TYR A 341 -9.09 -2.77 11.78
N LYS A 342 -9.30 -2.48 10.52
CA LYS A 342 -8.68 -3.24 9.42
C LYS A 342 -8.15 -2.30 8.35
N THR A 343 -6.94 -2.58 7.87
CA THR A 343 -6.36 -1.85 6.73
C THR A 343 -6.77 -2.55 5.45
N ILE A 344 -7.39 -1.80 4.55
CA ILE A 344 -7.85 -2.28 3.24
C ILE A 344 -7.08 -1.53 2.16
N HIS A 345 -6.44 -2.27 1.28
CA HIS A 345 -5.83 -1.73 0.07
C HIS A 345 -6.81 -1.83 -1.10
N LEU A 346 -6.91 -0.78 -1.89
CA LEU A 346 -7.73 -0.80 -3.10
C LEU A 346 -7.09 -1.74 -4.14
N SER A 347 -7.87 -2.70 -4.61
CA SER A 347 -7.38 -3.74 -5.53
C SER A 347 -6.91 -3.18 -6.87
N SER A 348 -5.78 -3.66 -7.34
CA SER A 348 -5.29 -3.49 -8.72
C SER A 348 -4.98 -2.07 -9.15
N ILE A 349 -4.82 -1.15 -8.22
CA ILE A 349 -4.41 0.23 -8.51
C ILE A 349 -3.11 0.60 -7.80
N ARG A 350 -2.41 1.55 -8.37
CA ARG A 350 -1.24 2.19 -7.77
C ARG A 350 -1.48 3.67 -7.59
N PRO A 351 -1.08 4.23 -6.43
CA PRO A 351 -1.14 5.66 -6.24
C PRO A 351 -0.12 6.39 -7.13
N PRO A 352 -0.23 7.70 -7.28
CA PRO A 352 0.79 8.49 -7.95
C PRO A 352 2.17 8.28 -7.32
N ARG A 353 3.20 8.21 -8.15
CA ARG A 353 4.59 8.02 -7.71
C ARG A 353 5.53 8.83 -8.60
N ILE A 354 6.72 9.09 -8.12
CA ILE A 354 7.78 9.68 -8.94
C ILE A 354 8.38 8.58 -9.81
N GLU A 355 8.43 8.82 -11.12
CA GLU A 355 9.18 7.99 -12.05
C GLU A 355 10.65 8.44 -12.03
N GLY A 356 11.55 7.55 -11.66
CA GLY A 356 12.99 7.76 -11.63
C GLY A 356 13.67 7.27 -10.36
N GLU A 357 14.94 6.88 -10.51
CA GLU A 357 15.76 6.30 -9.45
C GLU A 357 16.26 7.28 -8.38
N ASN A 358 15.91 8.55 -8.46
CA ASN A 358 16.29 9.53 -7.45
C ASN A 358 15.42 9.40 -6.18
N LYS A 359 15.60 8.27 -5.51
CA LYS A 359 15.36 8.17 -4.08
C LYS A 359 16.48 8.86 -3.31
N ASP A 360 16.84 10.05 -3.70
CA ASP A 360 17.67 10.88 -2.86
C ASP A 360 16.88 11.12 -1.59
N LYS A 361 17.45 10.58 -0.53
CA LYS A 361 17.01 10.69 0.86
C LYS A 361 17.11 12.14 1.33
N ASP A 362 16.47 13.04 0.58
CA ASP A 362 16.34 14.40 1.05
C ASP A 362 15.37 14.36 2.23
N LYS A 363 15.88 14.67 3.41
CA LYS A 363 15.13 14.70 4.68
C LYS A 363 13.92 15.65 4.65
N ARG A 364 13.74 16.38 3.56
CA ARG A 364 12.68 17.35 3.33
C ARG A 364 11.57 16.84 2.39
N PHE A 365 11.74 15.65 1.80
CA PHE A 365 10.76 15.09 0.88
C PHE A 365 9.46 14.73 1.61
N ARG A 366 8.36 15.29 1.13
CA ARG A 366 7.01 15.06 1.66
C ARG A 366 6.15 14.40 0.59
N PRO A 367 5.92 13.07 0.67
CA PRO A 367 5.22 12.32 -0.37
C PRO A 367 3.86 12.89 -0.76
N LEU A 368 3.10 13.39 0.22
CA LEU A 368 1.76 13.93 -0.02
C LEU A 368 1.75 15.17 -0.92
N TYR A 369 2.75 16.04 -0.80
CA TYR A 369 2.80 17.31 -1.51
C TYR A 369 3.77 17.31 -2.69
N ASP A 370 4.85 16.54 -2.59
CA ASP A 370 5.94 16.56 -3.56
C ASP A 370 5.74 15.57 -4.70
N ILE A 371 4.96 14.50 -4.48
CA ILE A 371 4.57 13.59 -5.56
C ILE A 371 3.41 14.22 -6.35
N PRO A 372 3.54 14.37 -7.68
CA PRO A 372 2.48 14.91 -8.50
C PRO A 372 1.17 14.17 -8.35
N TYR A 373 0.07 14.89 -8.12
CA TYR A 373 -1.29 14.38 -7.96
C TYR A 373 -1.56 13.50 -6.74
N MET A 374 -0.58 13.28 -5.86
CA MET A 374 -0.79 12.52 -4.63
C MET A 374 -1.76 13.23 -3.69
N PHE A 375 -1.62 14.55 -3.55
CA PHE A 375 -2.51 15.36 -2.73
C PHE A 375 -3.96 15.30 -3.23
N GLU A 376 -4.16 15.48 -4.53
CA GLU A 376 -5.48 15.42 -5.15
C GLU A 376 -6.12 14.03 -5.00
N ALA A 377 -5.35 12.97 -5.14
CA ALA A 377 -5.82 11.60 -4.96
C ALA A 377 -6.24 11.35 -3.51
N ARG A 378 -5.40 11.71 -2.55
CA ARG A 378 -5.72 11.61 -1.13
C ARG A 378 -6.93 12.46 -0.75
N GLU A 379 -7.03 13.69 -1.23
CA GLU A 379 -8.17 14.58 -1.00
C GLU A 379 -9.47 14.04 -1.58
N PHE A 380 -9.43 13.44 -2.75
CA PHE A 380 -10.59 12.78 -3.33
C PHE A 380 -11.10 11.66 -2.41
N LEU A 381 -10.22 10.78 -1.96
CA LEU A 381 -10.57 9.69 -1.04
C LEU A 381 -11.06 10.22 0.30
N ARG A 382 -10.38 11.19 0.85
CA ARG A 382 -10.74 11.80 2.12
C ARG A 382 -12.15 12.39 2.07
N LYS A 383 -12.43 13.25 1.10
CA LYS A 383 -13.76 13.90 0.95
C LYS A 383 -14.87 12.91 0.66
N LYS A 384 -14.57 11.85 -0.08
CA LYS A 384 -15.57 10.87 -0.48
C LYS A 384 -15.88 9.84 0.60
N LEU A 385 -14.88 9.43 1.37
CA LEU A 385 -14.96 8.24 2.22
C LEU A 385 -14.94 8.50 3.72
N ILE A 386 -14.18 9.49 4.19
CA ILE A 386 -13.94 9.66 5.64
C ILE A 386 -15.25 9.80 6.39
N GLY A 387 -15.41 8.99 7.45
CA GLY A 387 -16.57 8.97 8.31
C GLY A 387 -17.80 8.29 7.73
N LYS A 388 -17.73 7.77 6.52
CA LYS A 388 -18.85 7.13 5.83
C LYS A 388 -18.72 5.61 5.86
N LYS A 389 -19.86 4.93 5.81
CA LYS A 389 -19.91 3.47 5.64
C LYS A 389 -19.72 3.10 4.18
N VAL A 390 -18.88 2.14 3.96
CA VAL A 390 -18.57 1.60 2.63
C VAL A 390 -18.79 0.09 2.60
N ASN A 391 -19.07 -0.44 1.42
CA ASN A 391 -19.11 -1.88 1.17
C ASN A 391 -17.71 -2.33 0.75
N VAL A 392 -17.18 -3.30 1.43
CA VAL A 392 -15.88 -3.90 1.15
C VAL A 392 -16.07 -5.33 0.67
N THR A 393 -15.58 -5.63 -0.52
CA THR A 393 -15.52 -6.98 -1.07
C THR A 393 -14.06 -7.35 -1.24
N VAL A 394 -13.57 -8.30 -0.45
CA VAL A 394 -12.18 -8.75 -0.51
C VAL A 394 -11.96 -9.53 -1.81
N ASP A 395 -11.02 -9.09 -2.62
CA ASP A 395 -10.64 -9.74 -3.87
C ASP A 395 -9.54 -10.77 -3.65
N TYR A 396 -8.51 -10.41 -2.87
CA TYR A 396 -7.42 -11.30 -2.50
C TYR A 396 -6.66 -10.80 -1.27
N ILE A 397 -5.93 -11.70 -0.66
CA ILE A 397 -5.01 -11.39 0.44
C ILE A 397 -3.59 -11.67 -0.05
N ARG A 398 -2.77 -10.64 -0.04
CA ARG A 398 -1.36 -10.76 -0.37
C ARG A 398 -0.58 -11.20 0.88
N ALA A 399 0.03 -12.37 0.80
CA ALA A 399 0.80 -12.91 1.92
C ALA A 399 2.00 -12.02 2.28
N ALA A 400 2.32 -12.01 3.57
CA ALA A 400 3.53 -11.35 4.06
C ALA A 400 4.78 -11.98 3.42
N THR A 401 5.70 -11.14 2.94
CA THR A 401 7.00 -11.61 2.47
C THR A 401 7.97 -11.62 3.63
N THR A 402 8.49 -12.81 3.96
CA THR A 402 9.59 -12.97 4.91
C THR A 402 10.91 -12.72 4.18
N SER A 403 11.81 -11.98 4.80
CA SER A 403 13.18 -11.83 4.29
C SER A 403 13.85 -13.20 4.23
N THR A 404 14.11 -13.70 3.06
CA THR A 404 14.97 -14.87 2.88
C THR A 404 16.44 -14.47 3.06
N GLU A 405 17.26 -15.36 3.62
CA GLU A 405 18.66 -15.14 3.97
C GLU A 405 19.59 -14.68 2.83
N THR A 406 19.10 -14.54 1.61
CA THR A 406 19.92 -14.28 0.40
C THR A 406 19.74 -12.90 -0.22
N GLY A 407 19.14 -11.92 0.45
CA GLY A 407 19.09 -10.54 -0.07
C GLY A 407 18.21 -9.61 0.75
N PRO A 408 18.42 -8.27 0.70
CA PRO A 408 17.60 -7.30 1.38
C PRO A 408 16.29 -7.09 0.62
N ILE A 409 15.40 -8.10 0.64
CA ILE A 409 14.00 -7.91 0.25
C ILE A 409 13.31 -7.37 1.49
N PRO A 410 12.77 -6.15 1.46
CA PRO A 410 12.03 -5.63 2.59
C PRO A 410 10.86 -6.55 2.89
N ALA A 411 10.72 -6.96 4.14
CA ALA A 411 9.58 -7.71 4.60
C ALA A 411 8.34 -6.81 4.49
N PHE A 412 7.38 -7.21 3.67
CA PHE A 412 6.08 -6.54 3.57
C PHE A 412 5.06 -7.31 4.41
N PRO A 413 4.24 -6.62 5.21
CA PRO A 413 3.17 -7.25 5.96
C PRO A 413 2.08 -7.77 5.00
N GLU A 414 1.27 -8.68 5.50
CA GLU A 414 0.07 -9.15 4.81
C GLU A 414 -0.85 -7.96 4.44
N ARG A 415 -1.37 -7.98 3.21
CA ARG A 415 -2.26 -6.93 2.70
C ARG A 415 -3.59 -7.53 2.25
N THR A 416 -4.67 -7.00 2.78
CA THR A 416 -6.02 -7.29 2.28
C THR A 416 -6.34 -6.32 1.16
N CYS A 417 -6.49 -6.85 -0.05
CA CYS A 417 -6.84 -6.06 -1.23
C CYS A 417 -8.31 -6.30 -1.58
N ALA A 418 -9.03 -5.22 -1.72
CA ALA A 418 -10.48 -5.27 -1.84
C ALA A 418 -11.04 -4.23 -2.81
N THR A 419 -12.23 -4.49 -3.30
CA THR A 419 -13.06 -3.52 -3.99
C THR A 419 -13.93 -2.80 -2.98
N VAL A 420 -13.80 -1.49 -2.91
CA VAL A 420 -14.53 -0.62 -1.99
C VAL A 420 -15.57 0.18 -2.79
N THR A 421 -16.84 0.04 -2.42
CA THR A 421 -17.93 0.76 -3.06
C THR A 421 -18.68 1.64 -2.06
N ILE A 422 -19.09 2.80 -2.53
CA ILE A 422 -19.97 3.71 -1.82
C ILE A 422 -21.05 4.22 -2.76
N GLY A 423 -22.32 4.07 -2.39
CA GLY A 423 -23.42 4.47 -3.26
C GLY A 423 -23.39 3.76 -4.64
N GLY A 424 -22.92 2.52 -4.70
CA GLY A 424 -22.77 1.76 -5.94
C GLY A 424 -21.54 2.13 -6.78
N ILE A 425 -20.73 3.11 -6.37
CA ILE A 425 -19.53 3.56 -7.09
C ILE A 425 -18.31 2.84 -6.55
N ASN A 426 -17.55 2.19 -7.44
CA ASN A 426 -16.24 1.65 -7.13
C ASN A 426 -15.22 2.81 -7.00
N ILE A 427 -14.67 2.98 -5.83
CA ILE A 427 -13.75 4.08 -5.51
C ILE A 427 -12.44 3.99 -6.32
N ALA A 428 -11.91 2.79 -6.51
CA ALA A 428 -10.73 2.58 -7.33
C ALA A 428 -10.97 3.03 -8.79
N GLU A 429 -12.12 2.67 -9.35
CA GLU A 429 -12.52 3.11 -10.69
C GLU A 429 -12.66 4.63 -10.78
N ALA A 430 -13.24 5.26 -9.77
CA ALA A 430 -13.38 6.71 -9.70
C ALA A 430 -12.03 7.42 -9.67
N LEU A 431 -11.06 6.91 -8.90
CA LEU A 431 -9.68 7.42 -8.89
C LEU A 431 -9.02 7.32 -10.26
N VAL A 432 -9.13 6.15 -10.87
CA VAL A 432 -8.53 5.87 -12.19
C VAL A 432 -9.16 6.75 -13.27
N SER A 433 -10.47 6.91 -13.25
CA SER A 433 -11.21 7.78 -14.20
C SER A 433 -10.77 9.23 -14.14
N LYS A 434 -10.36 9.71 -12.97
CA LYS A 434 -9.84 11.08 -12.78
C LYS A 434 -8.35 11.21 -13.05
N GLY A 435 -7.68 10.13 -13.43
CA GLY A 435 -6.22 10.12 -13.63
C GLY A 435 -5.43 10.26 -12.34
N LEU A 436 -5.99 9.90 -11.19
CA LEU A 436 -5.37 10.00 -9.87
C LEU A 436 -4.76 8.68 -9.39
N ALA A 437 -4.91 7.64 -10.16
CA ALA A 437 -4.28 6.34 -9.94
C ALA A 437 -4.07 5.62 -11.27
N THR A 438 -3.16 4.67 -11.30
CA THR A 438 -2.90 3.81 -12.45
C THR A 438 -3.30 2.38 -12.13
N VAL A 439 -3.64 1.61 -13.15
CA VAL A 439 -4.01 0.20 -13.00
C VAL A 439 -2.77 -0.67 -13.07
N ILE A 440 -2.65 -1.62 -12.16
CA ILE A 440 -1.54 -2.57 -12.13
C ILE A 440 -1.68 -3.53 -13.32
N ARG A 441 -0.57 -3.79 -14.02
CA ARG A 441 -0.50 -4.82 -15.06
C ARG A 441 0.05 -6.11 -14.45
N TYR A 442 -0.65 -7.20 -14.69
CA TYR A 442 -0.31 -8.51 -14.14
C TYR A 442 0.28 -9.44 -15.19
N ARG A 443 1.03 -10.42 -14.75
CA ARG A 443 1.41 -11.57 -15.57
C ARG A 443 0.18 -12.46 -15.78
N GLN A 444 0.18 -13.23 -16.85
CA GLN A 444 -0.99 -14.04 -17.26
C GLN A 444 -1.53 -14.98 -16.17
N ASP A 445 -0.65 -15.50 -15.34
CA ASP A 445 -0.97 -16.51 -14.34
C ASP A 445 -1.33 -15.94 -12.96
N ASP A 446 -1.39 -14.62 -12.84
CA ASP A 446 -1.69 -13.95 -11.57
C ASP A 446 -3.20 -13.70 -11.43
N ASP A 447 -3.84 -14.48 -10.56
CA ASP A 447 -5.25 -14.33 -10.22
C ASP A 447 -5.53 -13.28 -9.13
N GLN A 448 -4.49 -12.75 -8.52
CA GLN A 448 -4.60 -11.75 -7.46
C GLN A 448 -4.85 -10.38 -8.05
N ARG A 449 -6.09 -10.17 -8.47
CA ARG A 449 -6.54 -8.93 -9.07
C ARG A 449 -7.96 -8.57 -8.67
N SER A 450 -8.35 -7.32 -8.91
CA SER A 450 -9.70 -6.84 -8.68
C SER A 450 -10.73 -7.68 -9.45
N SER A 451 -11.87 -7.94 -8.82
CA SER A 451 -13.04 -8.49 -9.49
C SER A 451 -13.60 -7.58 -10.60
N HIS A 452 -13.25 -6.31 -10.60
CA HIS A 452 -13.65 -5.28 -11.55
C HIS A 452 -12.46 -4.78 -12.39
N TYR A 453 -11.50 -5.66 -12.65
CA TYR A 453 -10.26 -5.28 -13.33
C TYR A 453 -10.49 -4.72 -14.74
N ASP A 454 -11.43 -5.26 -15.49
CA ASP A 454 -11.74 -4.78 -16.84
C ASP A 454 -12.34 -3.37 -16.83
N GLU A 455 -13.19 -3.06 -15.85
CA GLU A 455 -13.76 -1.72 -15.64
C GLU A 455 -12.68 -0.73 -15.25
N LEU A 456 -11.69 -1.15 -14.46
CA LEU A 456 -10.53 -0.31 -14.11
C LEU A 456 -9.68 -0.01 -15.35
N LEU A 457 -9.42 -1.00 -16.19
CA LEU A 457 -8.69 -0.81 -17.45
C LEU A 457 -9.43 0.13 -18.41
N ALA A 458 -10.73 -0.01 -18.52
CA ALA A 458 -11.57 0.87 -19.35
C ALA A 458 -11.57 2.30 -18.82
N ALA A 459 -11.64 2.48 -17.51
CA ALA A 459 -11.56 3.78 -16.86
C ALA A 459 -10.20 4.45 -17.10
N GLU A 460 -9.10 3.69 -17.00
CA GLU A 460 -7.76 4.19 -17.30
C GLU A 460 -7.62 4.62 -18.76
N ALA A 461 -8.11 3.83 -19.70
CA ALA A 461 -8.09 4.16 -21.12
C ALA A 461 -8.83 5.48 -21.40
N ARG A 462 -10.00 5.68 -20.79
CA ARG A 462 -10.75 6.95 -20.87
C ARG A 462 -9.97 8.13 -20.28
N ALA A 463 -9.34 7.93 -19.12
CA ALA A 463 -8.52 8.96 -18.48
C ALA A 463 -7.31 9.37 -19.34
N ILE A 464 -6.65 8.41 -19.97
CA ILE A 464 -5.54 8.65 -20.91
C ILE A 464 -6.03 9.43 -22.12
N LYS A 465 -7.13 9.00 -22.73
CA LYS A 465 -7.73 9.67 -23.89
C LYS A 465 -8.11 11.11 -23.60
N ASN A 466 -8.66 11.37 -22.41
CA ASN A 466 -9.11 12.71 -22.01
C ASN A 466 -7.98 13.53 -21.35
N GLY A 467 -6.78 12.99 -21.20
CA GLY A 467 -5.64 13.67 -20.62
C GLY A 467 -5.86 14.16 -19.19
N LYS A 468 -6.51 13.35 -18.36
CA LYS A 468 -6.83 13.70 -16.97
C LYS A 468 -5.71 13.35 -16.01
N GLY A 469 -5.48 14.20 -15.02
CA GLY A 469 -4.56 13.95 -13.90
C GLY A 469 -3.16 13.57 -14.36
N LEU A 470 -2.70 12.38 -13.97
CA LEU A 470 -1.38 11.83 -14.32
C LEU A 470 -1.13 11.72 -15.84
N HIS A 471 -2.19 11.69 -16.63
CA HIS A 471 -2.14 11.59 -18.10
C HIS A 471 -2.20 12.96 -18.79
N SER A 472 -2.23 14.06 -18.02
CA SER A 472 -2.24 15.41 -18.55
C SER A 472 -0.88 15.81 -19.09
N LYS A 473 -0.89 16.53 -20.21
CA LYS A 473 0.30 17.15 -20.79
C LYS A 473 0.57 18.56 -20.25
N LYS A 474 -0.32 19.08 -19.42
CA LYS A 474 -0.19 20.39 -18.78
C LYS A 474 0.82 20.33 -17.64
N GLU A 475 1.28 21.48 -17.20
CA GLU A 475 2.15 21.58 -16.04
C GLU A 475 1.50 20.92 -14.82
N VAL A 476 2.32 20.19 -14.07
CA VAL A 476 1.89 19.49 -12.86
C VAL A 476 1.55 20.51 -11.77
N PRO A 477 0.41 20.39 -11.08
CA PRO A 477 0.10 21.23 -9.93
C PRO A 477 1.17 21.07 -8.85
N ILE A 478 1.75 22.17 -8.42
CA ILE A 478 2.74 22.20 -7.34
C ILE A 478 2.05 22.71 -6.07
N HIS A 479 2.08 21.91 -5.01
CA HIS A 479 1.57 22.28 -3.69
C HIS A 479 2.71 22.84 -2.84
N ARG A 480 2.74 24.15 -2.69
CA ARG A 480 3.68 24.82 -1.79
C ARG A 480 3.07 24.95 -0.41
N VAL A 481 3.24 23.93 0.39
CA VAL A 481 2.73 23.88 1.75
C VAL A 481 3.85 24.18 2.72
N ALA A 482 3.73 25.28 3.45
CA ALA A 482 4.68 25.63 4.49
C ALA A 482 4.40 24.81 5.75
N ASP A 483 5.39 24.12 6.29
CA ASP A 483 5.28 23.46 7.58
C ASP A 483 5.80 24.41 8.68
N ILE A 484 4.87 24.99 9.42
CA ILE A 484 5.16 25.93 10.49
C ILE A 484 5.40 25.20 11.83
N SER A 485 5.10 23.90 11.87
CA SER A 485 5.31 23.08 13.06
C SER A 485 6.78 23.08 13.48
N GLY A 486 7.05 23.55 14.69
CA GLY A 486 8.41 23.62 15.22
C GLY A 486 9.25 24.84 14.80
N GLU A 487 8.69 25.74 13.99
CA GLU A 487 9.33 27.00 13.62
C GLU A 487 8.67 28.20 14.35
N THR A 488 9.10 28.47 15.56
CA THR A 488 8.51 29.47 16.45
C THR A 488 8.41 30.86 15.80
N GLN A 489 9.39 31.27 15.05
CA GLN A 489 9.41 32.58 14.38
C GLN A 489 8.31 32.71 13.32
N LYS A 490 8.18 31.71 12.47
CA LYS A 490 7.10 31.68 11.47
C LYS A 490 5.72 31.60 12.14
N ALA A 491 5.59 30.79 13.16
CA ALA A 491 4.35 30.67 13.95
C ALA A 491 3.93 32.02 14.55
N LYS A 492 4.86 32.77 15.10
CA LYS A 492 4.61 34.15 15.62
C LYS A 492 4.11 35.10 14.53
N GLN A 493 4.63 34.99 13.33
CA GLN A 493 4.17 35.82 12.19
C GLN A 493 2.75 35.46 11.75
N PHE A 494 2.36 34.19 11.81
CA PHE A 494 1.03 33.72 11.42
C PHE A 494 -0.04 33.93 12.47
N LEU A 495 0.32 33.99 13.74
CA LEU A 495 -0.62 34.10 14.86
C LEU A 495 -1.63 35.25 14.71
N PRO A 496 -1.23 36.49 14.38
CA PRO A 496 -2.18 37.59 14.26
C PRO A 496 -3.22 37.38 13.15
N PHE A 497 -2.84 36.73 12.07
CA PHE A 497 -3.75 36.44 10.97
C PHE A 497 -4.81 35.42 11.36
N LEU A 498 -4.42 34.37 12.07
CA LEU A 498 -5.32 33.32 12.54
C LEU A 498 -6.26 33.84 13.63
N GLN A 499 -5.76 34.69 14.53
CA GLN A 499 -6.58 35.36 15.56
C GLN A 499 -7.65 36.27 14.95
N ARG A 500 -7.31 37.06 13.94
CA ARG A 500 -8.24 37.96 13.25
C ARG A 500 -9.28 37.24 12.41
N ALA A 501 -8.95 36.09 11.86
CA ALA A 501 -9.86 35.27 11.05
C ALA A 501 -11.04 34.73 11.86
N GLY A 502 -10.91 34.67 13.21
CA GLY A 502 -11.88 34.02 14.05
C GLY A 502 -11.91 32.54 13.82
N ARG A 503 -12.96 32.00 13.21
CA ARG A 503 -13.02 30.59 12.78
C ARG A 503 -12.38 30.40 11.43
N SER A 504 -11.42 29.47 11.36
CA SER A 504 -10.74 29.07 10.14
C SER A 504 -11.05 27.61 9.83
N GLU A 505 -11.23 27.32 8.55
CA GLU A 505 -11.35 25.94 8.09
C GLU A 505 -9.99 25.25 8.14
N ALA A 506 -9.99 24.00 8.57
CA ALA A 506 -8.81 23.16 8.65
C ALA A 506 -9.13 21.71 8.37
N VAL A 507 -8.10 20.93 8.06
CA VAL A 507 -8.18 19.47 7.96
C VAL A 507 -7.20 18.88 8.95
N VAL A 508 -7.64 17.92 9.75
CA VAL A 508 -6.79 17.25 10.73
C VAL A 508 -5.94 16.21 9.99
N GLU A 509 -4.65 16.49 9.88
CA GLU A 509 -3.71 15.60 9.17
C GLU A 509 -3.15 14.50 10.06
N TYR A 510 -2.92 14.80 11.33
CA TYR A 510 -2.37 13.83 12.28
C TYR A 510 -2.83 14.13 13.70
N VAL A 511 -3.00 13.09 14.49
CA VAL A 511 -3.37 13.17 15.90
C VAL A 511 -2.21 12.62 16.73
N PHE A 512 -1.50 13.50 17.46
CA PHE A 512 -0.40 13.11 18.33
C PHE A 512 -0.92 12.56 19.66
N SER A 513 -1.95 13.20 20.20
CA SER A 513 -2.62 12.81 21.45
C SER A 513 -4.07 13.31 21.41
N GLY A 514 -4.84 13.02 22.44
CA GLY A 514 -6.22 13.50 22.51
C GLY A 514 -6.38 15.00 22.37
N SER A 515 -5.37 15.79 22.76
CA SER A 515 -5.40 17.26 22.73
C SER A 515 -4.38 17.92 21.80
N ARG A 516 -3.52 17.14 21.14
CA ARG A 516 -2.48 17.66 20.25
C ARG A 516 -2.66 17.11 18.85
N LEU A 517 -2.79 18.01 17.88
CA LEU A 517 -3.15 17.72 16.51
C LEU A 517 -2.20 18.41 15.54
N LYS A 518 -2.04 17.84 14.35
CA LYS A 518 -1.45 18.53 13.22
C LYS A 518 -2.55 18.88 12.23
N LEU A 519 -2.66 20.15 11.88
CA LEU A 519 -3.69 20.65 11.00
C LEU A 519 -3.11 21.18 9.70
N TYR A 520 -3.83 20.93 8.61
CA TYR A 520 -3.63 21.61 7.35
C TYR A 520 -4.63 22.76 7.22
N MET A 521 -4.12 23.97 6.98
CA MET A 521 -4.90 25.17 6.79
C MET A 521 -5.00 25.49 5.29
N PRO A 522 -6.16 25.21 4.64
CA PRO A 522 -6.27 25.33 3.18
C PRO A 522 -6.06 26.75 2.65
N LYS A 523 -6.56 27.76 3.34
CA LYS A 523 -6.44 29.16 2.91
C LYS A 523 -5.00 29.66 2.99
N GLU A 524 -4.33 29.38 4.09
CA GLU A 524 -2.96 29.80 4.35
C GLU A 524 -1.93 28.87 3.71
N THR A 525 -2.36 27.71 3.22
CA THR A 525 -1.52 26.65 2.65
C THR A 525 -0.37 26.28 3.57
N CYS A 526 -0.67 25.97 4.82
CA CYS A 526 0.33 25.62 5.81
C CYS A 526 -0.12 24.49 6.73
N LEU A 527 0.87 23.88 7.34
CA LEU A 527 0.69 22.89 8.41
C LEU A 527 1.04 23.52 9.75
N ILE A 528 0.18 23.33 10.73
CA ILE A 528 0.39 23.83 12.09
C ILE A 528 0.24 22.70 13.11
N THR A 529 0.92 22.82 14.22
CA THR A 529 0.62 22.01 15.41
C THR A 529 -0.37 22.77 16.29
N PHE A 530 -1.45 22.12 16.64
CA PHE A 530 -2.57 22.71 17.36
C PHE A 530 -2.83 21.96 18.66
N LEU A 531 -2.96 22.74 19.73
CA LEU A 531 -3.32 22.24 21.06
C LEU A 531 -4.73 22.68 21.42
N LEU A 532 -5.53 21.76 21.93
CA LEU A 532 -6.88 22.09 22.39
C LEU A 532 -6.82 22.93 23.65
N ALA A 533 -7.49 24.07 23.62
CA ALA A 533 -7.58 24.97 24.74
C ALA A 533 -8.49 24.44 25.85
N GLY A 534 -8.21 24.86 27.07
CA GLY A 534 -9.10 24.67 28.21
C GLY A 534 -9.15 23.27 28.81
N ILE A 535 -8.38 22.34 28.30
CA ILE A 535 -8.36 20.95 28.75
C ILE A 535 -6.96 20.41 28.95
N GLU A 536 -6.87 19.31 29.68
CA GLU A 536 -5.66 18.53 29.87
C GLU A 536 -6.00 17.04 29.72
N CYS A 537 -5.52 16.44 28.63
CA CYS A 537 -5.64 15.01 28.41
C CYS A 537 -4.53 14.21 29.13
N PRO A 538 -4.76 12.92 29.43
CA PRO A 538 -3.71 12.04 29.94
C PRO A 538 -2.50 12.02 29.00
N ARG A 539 -1.31 12.04 29.55
CA ARG A 539 -0.06 12.09 28.77
C ARG A 539 0.35 10.72 28.27
N GLY A 540 0.74 10.67 27.01
CA GLY A 540 1.34 9.47 26.44
C GLY A 540 2.79 9.25 26.86
N SER A 541 3.28 8.04 26.63
CA SER A 541 4.62 7.59 27.02
C SER A 541 5.78 8.49 26.54
N ARG A 542 5.63 9.17 25.41
CA ARG A 542 6.65 10.06 24.84
C ARG A 542 6.85 11.37 25.61
N ASN A 543 5.87 11.75 26.40
CA ASN A 543 5.83 13.02 27.10
C ASN A 543 6.13 12.88 28.61
N ILE A 544 6.48 11.69 29.06
CA ILE A 544 6.76 11.39 30.46
C ILE A 544 8.20 10.86 30.58
N PRO A 545 9.05 11.46 31.43
CA PRO A 545 10.34 10.88 31.77
C PRO A 545 10.13 9.51 32.44
N GLY A 546 10.61 8.44 31.81
CA GLY A 546 10.43 7.09 32.31
C GLY A 546 9.49 6.20 31.49
N GLY A 547 8.80 6.75 30.50
CA GLY A 547 8.13 6.01 29.41
C GLY A 547 6.83 5.28 29.72
N THR A 548 6.25 5.48 30.92
CA THR A 548 4.94 4.87 31.26
C THR A 548 3.81 5.86 30.93
N PRO A 549 2.89 5.51 30.03
CA PRO A 549 1.77 6.39 29.70
C PRO A 549 0.81 6.52 30.89
N GLU A 550 0.21 7.70 31.04
CA GLU A 550 -0.88 7.87 31.99
C GLU A 550 -2.08 7.01 31.55
N PRO A 551 -2.89 6.52 32.53
CA PRO A 551 -4.09 5.77 32.20
C PRO A 551 -5.02 6.55 31.27
N PHE A 552 -5.60 5.87 30.27
CA PHE A 552 -6.54 6.42 29.27
C PHE A 552 -5.95 7.41 28.27
N SER A 553 -4.62 7.52 28.19
CA SER A 553 -3.98 8.35 27.16
C SER A 553 -4.23 7.84 25.74
N GLU A 554 -4.20 6.53 25.54
CA GLU A 554 -4.48 5.89 24.25
C GLU A 554 -5.95 6.00 23.87
N GLU A 555 -6.86 5.82 24.81
CA GLU A 555 -8.31 5.98 24.62
C GLU A 555 -8.68 7.42 24.23
N ALA A 556 -8.05 8.42 24.84
CA ALA A 556 -8.25 9.82 24.48
C ALA A 556 -7.74 10.10 23.06
N THR A 557 -6.59 9.56 22.71
CA THR A 557 -6.01 9.67 21.36
C THR A 557 -6.93 9.02 20.33
N LEU A 558 -7.42 7.82 20.61
CA LEU A 558 -8.35 7.11 19.73
C LEU A 558 -9.67 7.84 19.57
N PHE A 559 -10.22 8.37 20.64
CA PHE A 559 -11.45 9.16 20.60
C PHE A 559 -11.30 10.36 19.65
N THR A 560 -10.22 11.11 19.77
CA THR A 560 -9.95 12.25 18.90
C THR A 560 -9.74 11.80 17.45
N LYS A 561 -9.00 10.72 17.22
CA LYS A 561 -8.82 10.15 15.88
C LYS A 561 -10.15 9.78 15.23
N GLU A 562 -11.01 9.07 15.93
CA GLU A 562 -12.30 8.65 15.40
C GLU A 562 -13.22 9.82 15.07
N LEU A 563 -13.14 10.89 15.83
CA LEU A 563 -14.01 12.03 15.67
C LEU A 563 -13.55 13.01 14.59
N VAL A 564 -12.25 13.27 14.49
CA VAL A 564 -11.75 14.39 13.68
C VAL A 564 -10.67 14.05 12.67
N LEU A 565 -9.99 12.91 12.75
CA LEU A 565 -8.86 12.60 11.87
C LEU A 565 -9.27 12.66 10.41
N GLN A 566 -8.51 13.45 9.65
CA GLN A 566 -8.74 13.69 8.21
C GLN A 566 -10.12 14.28 7.86
N ARG A 567 -10.81 14.84 8.84
CA ARG A 567 -12.06 15.55 8.61
C ARG A 567 -11.86 17.05 8.49
N GLU A 568 -12.79 17.69 7.84
CA GLU A 568 -12.87 19.14 7.79
C GLU A 568 -13.41 19.65 9.11
N VAL A 569 -12.68 20.56 9.73
CA VAL A 569 -12.99 21.13 11.03
C VAL A 569 -12.88 22.65 10.99
N GLU A 570 -13.47 23.30 11.95
CA GLU A 570 -13.30 24.73 12.19
C GLU A 570 -12.47 24.95 13.44
N VAL A 571 -11.48 25.82 13.37
CA VAL A 571 -10.62 26.15 14.50
C VAL A 571 -10.63 27.62 14.81
N GLU A 572 -10.59 27.94 16.11
CA GLU A 572 -10.41 29.27 16.63
C GLU A 572 -9.07 29.32 17.34
N VAL A 573 -8.11 30.04 16.77
CA VAL A 573 -6.78 30.18 17.38
C VAL A 573 -6.79 31.34 18.35
N GLU A 574 -6.49 31.07 19.62
CA GLU A 574 -6.43 32.09 20.67
C GLU A 574 -5.01 32.55 20.95
N SER A 575 -4.09 31.64 21.04
CA SER A 575 -2.72 31.92 21.46
C SER A 575 -1.74 30.88 20.92
N MET A 576 -0.53 30.98 21.34
CA MET A 576 0.57 30.11 20.96
C MET A 576 1.43 29.83 22.19
N ASP A 577 1.96 28.61 22.27
CA ASP A 577 2.92 28.25 23.32
C ASP A 577 4.36 28.64 22.95
N LYS A 578 5.28 28.40 23.86
CA LYS A 578 6.72 28.71 23.67
C LYS A 578 7.39 27.88 22.57
N ALA A 579 6.82 26.72 22.24
CA ALA A 579 7.35 25.82 21.22
C ALA A 579 6.81 26.14 19.81
N GLY A 580 5.95 27.13 19.67
CA GLY A 580 5.34 27.50 18.40
C GLY A 580 4.07 26.71 18.06
N ASN A 581 3.49 26.02 19.03
CA ASN A 581 2.22 25.34 18.85
C ASN A 581 1.07 26.34 19.06
N PHE A 582 0.09 26.31 18.20
CA PHE A 582 -1.10 27.14 18.33
C PHE A 582 -2.06 26.51 19.34
N ILE A 583 -2.71 27.34 20.13
CA ILE A 583 -3.68 26.93 21.14
C ILE A 583 -5.04 27.53 20.78
N GLY A 584 -6.05 26.72 20.82
CA GLY A 584 -7.42 27.21 20.51
C GLY A 584 -8.48 26.12 20.60
N TRP A 585 -9.61 26.40 19.99
CA TRP A 585 -10.81 25.58 20.00
C TRP A 585 -11.02 24.94 18.64
N LEU A 586 -11.40 23.68 18.63
CA LEU A 586 -11.72 22.92 17.42
C LEU A 586 -13.17 22.49 17.45
N HIS A 587 -13.89 22.79 16.40
CA HIS A 587 -15.28 22.40 16.20
C HIS A 587 -15.43 21.49 15.00
N ILE A 588 -16.16 20.41 15.16
CA ILE A 588 -16.58 19.52 14.09
C ILE A 588 -18.09 19.35 14.14
N GLU A 589 -18.77 19.71 13.04
CA GLU A 589 -20.24 19.62 12.94
C GLU A 589 -20.95 20.24 14.14
N GLY A 590 -20.47 21.38 14.60
CA GLY A 590 -20.98 22.09 15.74
C GLY A 590 -20.57 21.58 17.13
N VAL A 591 -19.79 20.50 17.18
CA VAL A 591 -19.29 19.92 18.43
C VAL A 591 -17.91 20.47 18.74
N ASN A 592 -17.74 21.02 19.95
CA ASN A 592 -16.46 21.43 20.48
C ASN A 592 -15.69 20.18 20.97
N LEU A 593 -14.55 19.90 20.37
CA LEU A 593 -13.76 18.70 20.72
C LEU A 593 -13.29 18.69 22.17
N SER A 594 -12.92 19.86 22.73
CA SER A 594 -12.53 19.97 24.15
C SER A 594 -13.69 19.52 25.05
N VAL A 595 -14.91 20.01 24.78
CA VAL A 595 -16.11 19.63 25.52
C VAL A 595 -16.39 18.14 25.36
N ALA A 596 -16.31 17.61 24.15
CA ALA A 596 -16.56 16.19 23.88
C ALA A 596 -15.59 15.26 24.63
N LEU A 597 -14.31 15.61 24.71
CA LEU A 597 -13.31 14.87 25.49
C LEU A 597 -13.62 14.87 26.97
N VAL A 598 -14.02 16.02 27.52
CA VAL A 598 -14.41 16.16 28.94
C VAL A 598 -15.68 15.37 29.23
N GLU A 599 -16.69 15.46 28.37
CA GLU A 599 -17.96 14.71 28.51
C GLU A 599 -17.75 13.20 28.52
N ASN A 600 -16.77 12.72 27.75
CA ASN A 600 -16.45 11.29 27.66
C ASN A 600 -15.41 10.80 28.70
N SER A 601 -15.16 11.60 29.72
CA SER A 601 -14.22 11.27 30.82
C SER A 601 -12.80 10.96 30.32
N LEU A 602 -12.36 11.64 29.28
CA LEU A 602 -11.02 11.47 28.67
C LEU A 602 -10.11 12.69 28.87
N SER A 603 -10.62 13.73 29.48
CA SER A 603 -9.87 14.95 29.75
C SER A 603 -10.38 15.66 30.99
N LYS A 604 -9.48 16.37 31.65
CA LYS A 604 -9.78 17.30 32.73
C LYS A 604 -9.90 18.71 32.19
N VAL A 605 -10.68 19.56 32.85
CA VAL A 605 -10.72 20.99 32.56
C VAL A 605 -9.46 21.63 33.14
N HIS A 606 -8.73 22.37 32.32
CA HIS A 606 -7.56 23.11 32.71
C HIS A 606 -7.94 24.51 33.21
N PHE A 607 -7.24 25.06 34.15
CA PHE A 607 -7.55 26.38 34.73
C PHE A 607 -7.62 27.51 33.67
N THR A 608 -6.91 27.40 32.58
CA THR A 608 -6.94 28.38 31.48
C THR A 608 -8.32 28.53 30.84
N ALA A 609 -9.21 27.57 31.05
CA ALA A 609 -10.60 27.64 30.57
C ALA A 609 -11.43 28.73 31.23
N GLU A 610 -11.03 29.23 32.41
CA GLU A 610 -11.80 30.24 33.17
C GLU A 610 -12.06 31.52 32.38
N ARG A 611 -11.19 31.87 31.46
CA ARG A 611 -11.29 33.07 30.63
C ARG A 611 -12.06 32.87 29.33
N SER A 612 -12.43 31.66 29.01
CA SER A 612 -13.11 31.34 27.76
C SER A 612 -14.61 31.39 27.89
N SER A 613 -15.31 31.63 26.79
CA SER A 613 -16.76 31.53 26.69
C SER A 613 -17.27 30.11 26.92
N TYR A 614 -16.41 29.11 26.82
CA TYR A 614 -16.73 27.68 26.98
C TYR A 614 -16.55 27.17 28.41
N CYS A 615 -16.13 28.00 29.35
CA CYS A 615 -15.82 27.61 30.73
C CYS A 615 -16.99 26.90 31.41
N LYS A 616 -18.16 27.50 31.34
CA LYS A 616 -19.37 26.94 31.96
C LYS A 616 -19.72 25.57 31.39
N THR A 617 -19.64 25.42 30.07
CA THR A 617 -19.94 24.17 29.38
C THR A 617 -18.94 23.09 29.76
N LEU A 618 -17.63 23.43 29.80
CA LEU A 618 -16.57 22.53 30.23
C LEU A 618 -16.73 22.08 31.66
N LEU A 619 -16.99 22.98 32.58
CA LEU A 619 -17.16 22.64 34.00
C LEU A 619 -18.40 21.78 34.23
N SER A 620 -19.51 22.07 33.56
CA SER A 620 -20.72 21.24 33.63
C SER A 620 -20.47 19.83 33.09
N ALA A 621 -19.77 19.72 31.98
CA ALA A 621 -19.40 18.44 31.40
C ALA A 621 -18.45 17.63 32.31
N GLU A 622 -17.48 18.29 32.93
CA GLU A 622 -16.58 17.67 33.91
C GLU A 622 -17.32 17.17 35.12
N ASP A 623 -18.24 17.95 35.69
CA ASP A 623 -19.03 17.54 36.85
C ASP A 623 -19.88 16.30 36.57
N VAL A 624 -20.54 16.24 35.40
CA VAL A 624 -21.31 15.08 34.97
C VAL A 624 -20.39 13.87 34.82
N ALA A 625 -19.19 14.03 34.20
CA ALA A 625 -18.23 12.98 34.04
C ALA A 625 -17.69 12.45 35.37
N ARG A 626 -17.40 13.33 36.33
CA ARG A 626 -16.97 12.96 37.67
C ARG A 626 -18.02 12.13 38.39
N GLN A 627 -19.28 12.50 38.29
CA GLN A 627 -20.37 11.77 38.92
C GLN A 627 -20.56 10.37 38.34
N ARG A 628 -20.31 10.19 37.06
CA ARG A 628 -20.32 8.86 36.42
C ARG A 628 -19.22 7.96 36.87
N LYS A 629 -18.12 8.48 37.43
CA LYS A 629 -16.94 7.74 37.89
C LYS A 629 -16.42 6.77 36.84
N ASP A 630 -16.25 7.27 35.63
CA ASP A 630 -15.86 6.52 34.46
C ASP A 630 -14.45 6.93 34.02
N LYS A 631 -13.70 6.02 33.43
CA LYS A 631 -12.36 6.23 32.87
C LYS A 631 -11.42 7.00 33.81
N ILE A 632 -11.00 8.23 33.45
CA ILE A 632 -10.08 9.01 34.31
C ILE A 632 -10.65 9.36 35.68
N TRP A 633 -11.97 9.30 35.84
CA TRP A 633 -12.69 9.57 37.09
C TRP A 633 -13.08 8.30 37.85
N ALA A 634 -12.61 7.13 37.46
CA ALA A 634 -12.98 5.86 38.07
C ALA A 634 -12.72 5.79 39.58
N ASN A 635 -11.65 6.44 40.03
CA ASN A 635 -11.25 6.51 41.44
C ASN A 635 -11.56 7.88 42.06
N TYR A 636 -12.44 8.66 41.41
CA TYR A 636 -12.81 9.97 41.92
C TYR A 636 -13.67 9.83 43.16
N GLU A 637 -13.19 10.39 44.26
CA GLU A 637 -13.98 10.61 45.46
C GLU A 637 -14.42 12.08 45.50
N GLU A 638 -15.70 12.34 45.53
CA GLU A 638 -16.21 13.68 45.80
C GLU A 638 -15.65 14.17 47.15
N LYS A 639 -14.75 15.15 47.05
CA LYS A 639 -14.46 15.90 48.27
C LYS A 639 -15.74 16.64 48.65
N PRO A 640 -16.26 16.45 49.87
CA PRO A 640 -17.43 17.18 50.27
C PRO A 640 -17.18 18.67 50.05
N THR A 641 -18.12 19.33 49.38
CA THR A 641 -18.19 20.77 49.27
C THR A 641 -18.25 21.30 50.70
N GLU A 642 -17.14 21.75 51.19
CA GLU A 642 -17.17 22.48 52.47
C GLU A 642 -17.88 23.78 52.26
N GLU A 643 -19.20 23.76 52.47
CA GLU A 643 -19.88 24.93 52.97
C GLU A 643 -19.32 25.23 54.36
N VAL A 644 -18.72 26.41 54.41
CA VAL A 644 -18.55 27.17 55.63
C VAL A 644 -17.90 26.52 56.84
N ALA A 645 -16.63 26.84 56.98
CA ALA A 645 -15.94 26.96 58.27
C ALA A 645 -16.25 25.89 59.34
N GLN A 646 -15.63 24.76 59.17
CA GLN A 646 -15.00 24.12 60.32
C GLN A 646 -13.60 23.83 59.96
N LEU A 647 -12.68 24.27 60.74
CA LEU A 647 -11.27 23.98 60.78
C LEU A 647 -11.07 22.48 60.61
N SER A 648 -11.02 22.03 59.37
CA SER A 648 -10.58 20.71 59.08
C SER A 648 -9.10 20.62 59.35
N GLU A 649 -8.74 19.67 60.12
CA GLU A 649 -7.34 19.40 60.53
C GLU A 649 -6.41 19.52 59.32
N VAL A 650 -5.49 20.45 59.49
CA VAL A 650 -4.31 20.60 58.60
C VAL A 650 -3.63 19.27 58.54
N LYS A 651 -3.69 18.57 57.41
CA LYS A 651 -2.78 17.43 57.17
C LYS A 651 -1.37 18.00 57.36
N GLU A 652 -0.75 17.66 58.46
CA GLU A 652 0.63 18.08 58.72
C GLU A 652 1.51 17.60 57.57
N ARG A 653 2.30 18.51 57.04
CA ARG A 653 3.32 18.19 56.03
C ARG A 653 4.22 17.08 56.60
N VAL A 654 4.16 15.90 55.99
CA VAL A 654 5.08 14.81 56.35
C VAL A 654 6.37 15.00 55.57
N ALA A 655 7.37 15.55 56.23
CA ALA A 655 8.70 15.68 55.66
C ALA A 655 9.47 14.37 55.83
N LYS A 656 9.82 13.77 54.69
CA LYS A 656 10.72 12.61 54.64
C LYS A 656 12.00 13.02 53.91
N TYR A 657 12.91 13.60 54.61
CA TYR A 657 14.21 13.99 54.06
C TYR A 657 15.10 12.77 53.85
N ARG A 658 15.67 12.67 52.67
CA ARG A 658 16.62 11.64 52.31
C ARG A 658 17.96 12.27 51.87
N PRO A 659 19.09 11.62 52.16
CA PRO A 659 20.39 12.13 51.75
C PRO A 659 20.58 12.01 50.24
N VAL A 660 20.96 13.09 49.58
CA VAL A 660 21.28 13.15 48.16
C VAL A 660 22.60 13.92 47.96
N CYS A 661 23.28 13.66 46.85
CA CYS A 661 24.41 14.45 46.40
C CYS A 661 24.02 15.28 45.21
N VAL A 662 24.10 16.57 45.26
CA VAL A 662 23.81 17.48 44.15
C VAL A 662 25.00 17.47 43.20
N THR A 663 24.73 17.12 41.93
CA THR A 663 25.80 16.92 40.93
C THR A 663 25.88 18.06 39.92
N GLU A 664 24.76 18.56 39.46
CA GLU A 664 24.70 19.61 38.44
C GLU A 664 23.60 20.63 38.73
N ILE A 665 23.83 21.88 38.39
CA ILE A 665 22.85 22.95 38.49
C ILE A 665 22.72 23.61 37.12
N THR A 666 21.50 23.73 36.62
CA THR A 666 21.23 24.32 35.29
C THR A 666 21.01 25.83 35.38
N ASP A 667 21.16 26.54 34.26
CA ASP A 667 20.89 27.97 34.12
C ASP A 667 19.44 28.36 34.44
N GLY A 668 18.52 27.41 34.38
CA GLY A 668 17.11 27.57 34.76
C GLY A 668 16.84 27.36 36.25
N LEU A 669 17.86 27.18 37.05
CA LEU A 669 17.80 26.84 38.47
C LEU A 669 17.12 25.51 38.78
N HIS A 670 17.21 24.59 37.84
CA HIS A 670 16.97 23.19 38.11
C HIS A 670 18.29 22.56 38.56
N PHE A 671 18.19 21.47 39.27
CA PHE A 671 19.42 20.76 39.67
C PHE A 671 19.22 19.25 39.54
N TYR A 672 20.34 18.57 39.35
CA TYR A 672 20.38 17.11 39.34
C TYR A 672 21.01 16.60 40.62
N ALA A 673 20.44 15.53 41.15
CA ALA A 673 20.97 14.92 42.37
C ALA A 673 20.93 13.40 42.25
N GLN A 674 21.91 12.76 42.88
CA GLN A 674 22.01 11.32 43.06
C GLN A 674 21.58 10.95 44.47
N ASP A 675 20.90 9.84 44.62
CA ASP A 675 20.58 9.30 45.94
C ASP A 675 21.84 8.67 46.56
N VAL A 676 22.15 9.03 47.77
CA VAL A 676 23.34 8.52 48.46
C VAL A 676 23.25 7.01 48.70
N GLU A 677 22.05 6.47 48.87
CA GLU A 677 21.86 5.02 49.08
C GLU A 677 22.31 4.21 47.87
N THR A 678 22.22 4.75 46.67
CA THR A 678 22.63 4.08 45.44
C THR A 678 24.04 4.48 44.98
N GLY A 679 24.71 5.40 45.67
CA GLY A 679 26.03 5.91 45.33
C GLY A 679 27.09 4.83 45.21
N ALA A 680 27.12 3.90 46.16
CA ALA A 680 28.05 2.77 46.13
C ALA A 680 27.83 1.82 44.93
N GLN A 681 26.59 1.66 44.50
CA GLN A 681 26.26 0.86 43.31
C GLN A 681 26.76 1.53 42.03
N LEU A 682 26.66 2.86 41.97
CA LEU A 682 27.16 3.63 40.84
C LEU A 682 28.70 3.58 40.78
N GLU A 683 29.39 3.78 41.92
CA GLU A 683 30.84 3.67 41.97
C GLU A 683 31.33 2.30 41.51
N SER A 684 30.74 1.21 42.05
CA SER A 684 31.08 -0.15 41.64
C SER A 684 30.86 -0.39 40.17
N LEU A 685 29.72 0.07 39.62
CA LEU A 685 29.41 -0.06 38.19
C LEU A 685 30.43 0.72 37.35
N MET A 686 30.78 1.94 37.73
CA MET A 686 31.73 2.78 37.00
C MET A 686 33.14 2.22 37.05
N GLU A 687 33.60 1.71 38.20
CA GLU A 687 34.89 1.04 38.33
C GLU A 687 35.00 -0.20 37.46
N THR A 688 33.97 -1.05 37.49
CA THR A 688 33.89 -2.28 36.67
C THR A 688 33.84 -1.94 35.19
N MET A 689 33.05 -0.95 34.81
CA MET A 689 32.92 -0.51 33.42
C MET A 689 34.26 0.05 32.89
N ARG A 690 34.90 0.89 33.65
CA ARG A 690 36.22 1.47 33.27
C ARG A 690 37.33 0.43 33.21
N ALA A 691 37.32 -0.55 34.11
CA ALA A 691 38.24 -1.69 34.04
C ALA A 691 38.03 -2.51 32.76
N GLU A 692 36.82 -2.82 32.41
CA GLU A 692 36.50 -3.55 31.19
C GLU A 692 36.88 -2.77 29.92
N ILE A 693 36.62 -1.45 29.90
CA ILE A 693 37.04 -0.56 28.80
C ILE A 693 38.56 -0.46 28.70
N ALA A 694 39.27 -0.48 29.79
CA ALA A 694 40.72 -0.45 29.80
C ALA A 694 41.32 -1.76 29.23
N GLU A 695 40.69 -2.89 29.49
CA GLU A 695 41.11 -4.20 28.93
C GLU A 695 40.80 -4.31 27.43
N GLN A 696 39.67 -3.76 26.99
CA GLN A 696 39.24 -3.74 25.59
C GLN A 696 38.86 -2.32 25.17
N PRO A 697 39.86 -1.47 24.84
CA PRO A 697 39.56 -0.09 24.45
C PRO A 697 38.66 -0.02 23.23
N PRO A 698 37.64 0.82 23.21
CA PRO A 698 36.79 1.00 22.07
C PRO A 698 37.55 1.58 20.88
N VAL A 699 37.23 1.08 19.67
CA VAL A 699 37.82 1.59 18.44
C VAL A 699 37.23 2.97 18.15
N GLU A 700 38.10 3.97 17.97
CA GLU A 700 37.66 5.32 17.61
C GLU A 700 36.86 5.32 16.30
N GLY A 701 35.70 5.95 16.32
CA GLY A 701 34.83 6.06 15.17
C GLY A 701 33.97 4.82 14.84
N ALA A 702 34.07 3.75 15.62
CA ALA A 702 33.24 2.54 15.44
C ALA A 702 31.78 2.75 15.84
N PHE A 703 31.50 3.70 16.72
CA PHE A 703 30.16 4.04 17.19
C PHE A 703 29.58 5.18 16.35
N THR A 704 28.43 4.93 15.74
CA THR A 704 27.67 5.96 15.02
C THR A 704 26.52 6.45 15.90
N PRO A 705 26.62 7.64 16.48
CA PRO A 705 25.61 8.13 17.41
C PRO A 705 24.30 8.49 16.67
N GLN A 706 23.19 8.10 17.27
CA GLN A 706 21.87 8.54 16.88
C GLN A 706 21.15 9.14 18.09
N ARG A 707 20.22 10.06 17.83
CA ARG A 707 19.44 10.69 18.89
C ARG A 707 18.70 9.64 19.73
N GLY A 708 18.87 9.72 21.03
CA GLY A 708 18.25 8.80 21.97
C GLY A 708 19.11 7.59 22.35
N ASP A 709 20.23 7.37 21.67
CA ASP A 709 21.13 6.27 21.98
C ASP A 709 21.77 6.44 23.35
N TYR A 710 21.84 5.35 24.11
CA TYR A 710 22.70 5.27 25.28
C TYR A 710 24.10 4.83 24.86
N CYS A 711 25.07 5.53 25.35
CA CYS A 711 26.49 5.32 25.01
C CYS A 711 27.39 5.58 26.24
N ILE A 712 28.66 5.35 26.03
CA ILE A 712 29.69 5.89 26.94
C ILE A 712 30.40 7.07 26.28
N ALA A 713 30.66 8.08 27.01
CA ALA A 713 31.34 9.29 26.57
C ALA A 713 32.57 9.56 27.44
N LYS A 714 33.69 9.90 26.79
CA LYS A 714 34.92 10.27 27.48
C LYS A 714 34.88 11.75 27.85
N PHE A 715 34.77 12.04 29.14
CA PHE A 715 34.74 13.40 29.67
C PHE A 715 36.10 14.10 29.62
N THR A 716 36.15 15.37 29.95
CA THR A 716 37.36 16.17 29.94
C THR A 716 38.41 15.69 30.93
N ASP A 717 38.04 14.96 31.96
CA ASP A 717 38.93 14.31 32.94
C ASP A 717 39.60 13.04 32.38
N GLY A 718 39.26 12.62 31.17
CA GLY A 718 39.77 11.43 30.55
C GLY A 718 39.07 10.13 30.93
N GLU A 719 38.07 10.18 31.79
CA GLU A 719 37.28 9.03 32.23
C GLU A 719 36.01 8.83 31.44
N TRP A 720 35.54 7.57 31.36
CA TRP A 720 34.33 7.22 30.67
C TRP A 720 33.13 7.27 31.61
N TYR A 721 32.00 7.85 31.06
CA TYR A 721 30.72 7.97 31.76
C TYR A 721 29.58 7.53 30.88
N ARG A 722 28.54 7.01 31.50
CA ARG A 722 27.31 6.69 30.77
C ARG A 722 26.63 7.97 30.32
N ALA A 723 26.24 8.00 29.06
CA ALA A 723 25.60 9.15 28.45
C ALA A 723 24.46 8.76 27.52
N ARG A 724 23.61 9.71 27.21
CA ARG A 724 22.56 9.61 26.18
C ARG A 724 22.78 10.70 25.14
N VAL A 725 22.69 10.33 23.88
CA VAL A 725 22.79 11.27 22.77
C VAL A 725 21.48 12.08 22.67
N GLU A 726 21.58 13.38 22.85
CA GLU A 726 20.42 14.30 22.73
C GLU A 726 20.24 14.81 21.29
N LYS A 727 21.33 15.15 20.63
CA LYS A 727 21.32 15.71 19.28
C LYS A 727 22.62 15.39 18.55
N VAL A 728 22.56 15.10 17.27
CA VAL A 728 23.72 14.94 16.40
C VAL A 728 23.67 16.05 15.35
N GLU A 729 24.60 16.98 15.40
CA GLU A 729 24.75 18.02 14.37
C GLU A 729 25.71 17.58 13.27
N SER A 730 26.81 16.96 13.67
CA SER A 730 27.83 16.36 12.80
C SER A 730 28.64 15.34 13.59
N ALA A 731 29.53 14.63 12.92
CA ALA A 731 30.48 13.73 13.60
C ALA A 731 31.40 14.47 14.59
N ALA A 732 31.63 15.76 14.37
CA ALA A 732 32.44 16.60 15.26
C ALA A 732 31.63 17.27 16.39
N LYS A 733 30.32 17.30 16.28
CA LYS A 733 29.41 17.96 17.23
C LYS A 733 28.24 17.07 17.59
N VAL A 734 28.39 16.32 18.65
CA VAL A 734 27.36 15.47 19.24
C VAL A 734 27.03 15.99 20.62
N HIS A 735 25.77 16.29 20.86
CA HIS A 735 25.27 16.72 22.17
C HIS A 735 24.93 15.49 23.00
N VAL A 736 25.57 15.34 24.15
CA VAL A 736 25.30 14.24 25.06
C VAL A 736 24.87 14.75 26.43
N PHE A 737 24.06 13.94 27.09
CA PHE A 737 23.62 14.13 28.46
C PHE A 737 24.19 12.99 29.31
N TYR A 738 24.96 13.32 30.34
CA TYR A 738 25.52 12.33 31.26
C TYR A 738 24.43 11.91 32.25
N ILE A 739 23.97 10.68 32.13
CA ILE A 739 22.75 10.23 32.80
C ILE A 739 22.87 10.03 34.31
N ASP A 740 24.10 9.95 34.83
CA ASP A 740 24.34 9.74 36.25
C ASP A 740 24.72 11.03 36.98
N TYR A 741 25.08 12.10 36.25
CA TYR A 741 25.54 13.37 36.80
C TYR A 741 24.70 14.58 36.39
N GLY A 742 23.98 14.51 35.27
CA GLY A 742 23.06 15.55 34.82
C GLY A 742 23.66 16.66 33.97
N ASN A 743 24.98 16.66 33.77
CA ASN A 743 25.65 17.63 32.91
C ASN A 743 25.53 17.27 31.41
N ARG A 744 25.72 18.26 30.59
CA ARG A 744 25.72 18.16 29.13
C ARG A 744 27.04 18.57 28.55
N GLU A 745 27.43 17.92 27.44
CA GLU A 745 28.64 18.26 26.72
C GLU A 745 28.42 18.14 25.22
N ILE A 746 29.10 18.98 24.46
CA ILE A 746 29.17 18.84 22.99
C ILE A 746 30.57 18.31 22.68
N LEU A 747 30.63 17.15 22.07
CA LEU A 747 31.86 16.44 21.80
C LEU A 747 31.87 15.74 20.44
N SER A 748 33.06 15.37 19.99
CA SER A 748 33.24 14.60 18.76
C SER A 748 32.83 13.15 18.99
N SER A 749 32.29 12.53 17.95
CA SER A 749 31.90 11.11 17.95
C SER A 749 33.06 10.14 18.25
N VAL A 750 34.33 10.58 18.10
CA VAL A 750 35.53 9.80 18.47
C VAL A 750 35.65 9.59 19.98
N ARG A 751 35.01 10.45 20.75
CA ARG A 751 34.96 10.35 22.22
C ARG A 751 33.75 9.57 22.72
N LEU A 752 32.99 8.98 21.82
CA LEU A 752 31.82 8.15 22.12
C LEU A 752 32.10 6.70 21.78
N ALA A 753 31.50 5.78 22.54
CA ALA A 753 31.51 4.37 22.25
C ALA A 753 30.19 3.73 22.68
N ALA A 754 29.91 2.53 22.20
CA ALA A 754 28.72 1.80 22.58
C ALA A 754 28.73 1.47 24.07
N LEU A 755 27.64 1.67 24.77
CA LEU A 755 27.48 1.26 26.16
C LEU A 755 27.33 -0.27 26.20
N PRO A 756 28.27 -0.99 26.90
CA PRO A 756 28.10 -2.43 27.06
C PRO A 756 26.81 -2.76 27.80
N SER A 757 26.10 -3.79 27.35
CA SER A 757 24.78 -4.18 27.87
C SER A 757 24.80 -4.48 29.40
N ALA A 758 25.93 -4.97 29.90
CA ALA A 758 26.11 -5.22 31.33
C ALA A 758 26.05 -3.97 32.22
N PHE A 759 26.29 -2.79 31.64
CA PHE A 759 26.28 -1.50 32.33
C PHE A 759 25.12 -0.59 31.88
N GLY A 760 24.13 -1.16 31.21
CA GLY A 760 22.97 -0.45 30.73
C GLY A 760 22.02 0.02 31.82
N ILE A 761 21.04 0.82 31.43
CA ILE A 761 20.01 1.36 32.34
C ILE A 761 19.11 0.29 32.96
N ARG A 762 19.10 -0.95 32.42
CA ARG A 762 18.41 -2.10 33.04
C ARG A 762 19.16 -2.68 34.22
N THR A 763 20.48 -2.58 34.22
CA THR A 763 21.34 -3.03 35.33
C THR A 763 21.31 -2.03 36.48
N LEU A 764 21.53 -0.75 36.16
CA LEU A 764 21.39 0.35 37.10
C LEU A 764 20.72 1.52 36.37
N PRO A 765 19.54 1.98 36.81
CA PRO A 765 18.87 3.14 36.21
C PRO A 765 19.75 4.37 36.23
N ALA A 766 19.40 5.36 35.39
CA ALA A 766 20.08 6.66 35.42
C ALA A 766 20.01 7.25 36.82
N GLN A 767 21.15 7.69 37.36
CA GLN A 767 21.25 8.08 38.77
C GLN A 767 20.99 9.57 38.99
N ALA A 768 21.17 10.41 37.96
CA ALA A 768 20.84 11.82 38.06
C ALA A 768 19.34 12.04 37.88
N THR A 769 18.69 12.52 38.90
CA THR A 769 17.28 12.93 38.86
C THR A 769 17.18 14.43 38.90
N GLU A 770 16.38 15.01 38.01
CA GLU A 770 16.15 16.45 37.92
C GLU A 770 15.11 16.91 38.94
N TYR A 771 15.42 18.00 39.64
CA TYR A 771 14.56 18.60 40.64
C TYR A 771 14.46 20.10 40.44
N CYS A 772 13.39 20.69 40.93
CA CYS A 772 13.18 22.14 41.05
C CYS A 772 13.06 22.51 42.52
N PHE A 773 13.45 23.73 42.88
CA PHE A 773 13.20 24.22 44.21
C PHE A 773 11.71 24.53 44.45
N ALA A 774 11.16 24.00 45.52
CA ALA A 774 9.80 24.27 45.93
C ALA A 774 9.65 25.65 46.54
N PHE A 775 8.44 26.21 46.38
CA PHE A 775 7.98 27.44 47.02
C PHE A 775 8.67 28.72 46.62
N ILE A 776 9.61 28.70 45.68
CA ILE A 776 10.28 29.87 45.19
C ILE A 776 10.00 30.17 43.74
N LEU A 777 10.07 31.42 43.36
CA LEU A 777 9.99 31.90 42.00
C LEU A 777 11.39 32.23 41.50
N VAL A 778 11.76 31.64 40.38
CA VAL A 778 13.04 31.89 39.71
C VAL A 778 12.97 33.21 38.96
N PRO A 779 13.94 34.10 39.07
CA PRO A 779 13.97 35.35 38.32
C PRO A 779 13.92 35.12 36.81
N GLN A 780 13.14 35.92 36.10
CA GLN A 780 13.05 35.88 34.61
C GLN A 780 14.18 36.70 33.97
N ASP A 781 14.69 37.71 34.68
CA ASP A 781 15.86 38.44 34.24
C ASP A 781 17.08 37.53 34.23
N GLU A 782 17.84 37.57 33.13
CA GLU A 782 18.99 36.68 32.94
C GLU A 782 20.12 36.93 33.92
N ASP A 783 20.43 38.22 34.21
CA ASP A 783 21.50 38.57 35.13
C ASP A 783 21.12 38.18 36.56
N ALA A 784 19.90 38.47 36.97
CA ALA A 784 19.38 38.09 38.28
C ALA A 784 19.34 36.58 38.46
N ARG A 785 18.96 35.85 37.44
CA ARG A 785 18.96 34.39 37.47
C ARG A 785 20.39 33.82 37.55
N ALA A 786 21.32 34.39 36.78
CA ALA A 786 22.71 33.98 36.83
C ALA A 786 23.31 34.15 38.24
N ASP A 787 23.03 35.27 38.92
CA ASP A 787 23.46 35.48 40.29
C ASP A 787 22.92 34.45 41.28
N VAL A 788 21.65 34.03 41.10
CA VAL A 788 21.05 32.97 41.92
C VAL A 788 21.71 31.63 41.65
N VAL A 789 21.92 31.31 40.36
CA VAL A 789 22.60 30.08 39.95
C VAL A 789 24.01 30.03 40.53
N ASP A 790 24.79 31.11 40.43
CA ASP A 790 26.14 31.16 40.95
C ASP A 790 26.19 30.97 42.49
N CYS A 791 25.21 31.54 43.20
CA CYS A 791 25.07 31.33 44.64
C CYS A 791 24.78 29.86 44.97
N VAL A 792 23.84 29.25 44.26
CA VAL A 792 23.46 27.85 44.48
C VAL A 792 24.59 26.91 44.10
N VAL A 793 25.29 27.16 42.98
CA VAL A 793 26.48 26.41 42.56
C VAL A 793 27.54 26.42 43.68
N ARG A 794 27.86 27.60 44.20
CA ARG A 794 28.84 27.75 45.27
C ARG A 794 28.45 26.98 46.53
N ASP A 795 27.16 26.98 46.88
CA ASP A 795 26.71 26.50 48.18
C ASP A 795 26.39 24.98 48.19
N ILE A 796 25.90 24.43 47.10
CA ILE A 796 25.43 23.03 47.11
C ILE A 796 25.97 22.11 46.00
N GLN A 797 26.65 22.63 44.97
CA GLN A 797 27.20 21.76 43.91
C GLN A 797 28.26 20.81 44.50
N ASN A 798 28.17 19.53 44.13
CA ASN A 798 29.01 18.47 44.66
C ASN A 798 28.94 18.30 46.19
N THR A 799 27.84 18.71 46.79
CA THR A 799 27.63 18.68 48.23
C THR A 799 26.49 17.73 48.57
N GLN A 800 26.63 16.98 49.64
CA GLN A 800 25.57 16.16 50.18
C GLN A 800 24.53 17.04 50.89
N CYS A 801 23.27 16.89 50.52
CA CYS A 801 22.14 17.60 51.10
C CYS A 801 21.05 16.63 51.51
N LEU A 802 20.08 17.10 52.26
CA LEU A 802 18.86 16.39 52.57
C LEU A 802 17.71 16.91 51.69
N LEU A 803 17.04 16.01 50.98
CA LEU A 803 15.99 16.33 50.01
C LEU A 803 14.63 15.78 50.45
N ASN A 804 13.62 16.63 50.39
CA ASN A 804 12.22 16.21 50.53
C ASN A 804 11.40 16.64 49.32
N VAL A 805 10.63 15.72 48.75
CA VAL A 805 9.71 16.04 47.65
C VAL A 805 8.45 16.67 48.25
N GLU A 806 8.17 17.90 47.85
CA GLU A 806 7.02 18.67 48.35
C GLU A 806 5.80 18.52 47.46
N TYR A 807 5.95 18.65 46.16
CA TYR A 807 4.88 18.51 45.18
C TYR A 807 5.40 18.17 43.79
N GLY A 808 4.55 17.60 42.95
CA GLY A 808 4.85 17.34 41.55
C GLY A 808 4.81 18.61 40.70
N GLY A 809 5.73 18.75 39.77
CA GLY A 809 5.75 19.78 38.74
C GLY A 809 5.46 19.25 37.35
N THR A 810 5.32 20.15 36.41
CA THR A 810 5.10 19.77 34.98
C THR A 810 6.35 19.18 34.32
N SER A 811 7.51 19.55 34.73
CA SER A 811 8.80 19.10 34.21
C SER A 811 9.57 18.21 35.16
N CYS A 812 9.59 18.56 36.45
CA CYS A 812 10.28 17.83 37.47
C CYS A 812 9.62 18.02 38.85
N PRO A 813 9.91 17.12 39.82
CA PRO A 813 9.44 17.31 41.19
C PRO A 813 10.01 18.55 41.84
N HIS A 814 9.18 19.25 42.61
CA HIS A 814 9.60 20.40 43.41
C HIS A 814 9.94 19.93 44.81
N VAL A 815 11.13 20.31 45.26
CA VAL A 815 11.72 19.80 46.48
C VAL A 815 12.23 20.92 47.38
N THR A 816 12.34 20.61 48.64
CA THR A 816 13.13 21.40 49.60
C THR A 816 14.45 20.68 49.88
N LEU A 817 15.53 21.46 49.94
CA LEU A 817 16.86 20.98 50.30
C LEU A 817 17.30 21.59 51.62
N GLN A 818 17.92 20.79 52.45
CA GLN A 818 18.58 21.21 53.67
C GLN A 818 20.08 20.87 53.63
N PHE A 819 20.89 21.76 54.19
CA PHE A 819 22.29 21.42 54.45
C PHE A 819 22.35 20.29 55.48
N THR A 820 23.24 19.34 55.30
CA THR A 820 23.35 18.16 56.15
C THR A 820 23.71 18.50 57.59
N ASP A 821 24.58 19.50 57.75
CA ASP A 821 25.12 19.91 59.08
C ASP A 821 24.16 20.83 59.83
N SER A 822 23.78 21.93 59.24
CA SER A 822 22.95 22.96 59.90
C SER A 822 21.44 22.68 59.85
N LYS A 823 21.00 21.81 58.96
CA LYS A 823 19.57 21.58 58.64
C LYS A 823 18.85 22.82 58.12
N ASP A 824 19.60 23.87 57.74
CA ASP A 824 19.02 25.07 57.14
C ASP A 824 18.51 24.78 55.74
N ASP A 825 17.34 25.33 55.43
CA ASP A 825 16.73 25.20 54.13
C ASP A 825 17.43 26.09 53.09
N VAL A 826 17.86 25.53 51.99
CA VAL A 826 18.59 26.27 50.94
C VAL A 826 17.67 27.29 50.26
N GLY A 827 16.44 26.96 49.95
CA GLY A 827 15.47 27.86 49.37
C GLY A 827 15.13 29.04 50.27
N LEU A 828 15.03 28.81 51.57
CA LEU A 828 14.83 29.84 52.57
C LEU A 828 16.05 30.77 52.64
N GLY A 829 17.26 30.23 52.55
CA GLY A 829 18.50 31.00 52.45
C GLY A 829 18.49 31.99 51.29
N LEU A 830 18.08 31.51 50.09
CA LEU A 830 17.97 32.35 48.89
C LEU A 830 16.95 33.47 49.06
N VAL A 831 15.82 33.19 49.71
CA VAL A 831 14.78 34.19 50.02
C VAL A 831 15.34 35.24 51.00
N LYS A 832 16.05 34.80 52.04
CA LYS A 832 16.66 35.72 53.05
C LYS A 832 17.70 36.66 52.45
N GLU A 833 18.44 36.18 51.45
CA GLU A 833 19.43 36.99 50.73
C GLU A 833 18.80 37.89 49.66
N GLY A 834 17.49 37.79 49.42
CA GLY A 834 16.75 38.57 48.44
C GLY A 834 17.05 38.17 46.99
N LEU A 835 17.45 36.93 46.76
CA LEU A 835 17.82 36.41 45.45
C LEU A 835 16.61 35.83 44.71
N VAL A 836 15.60 35.34 45.42
CA VAL A 836 14.37 34.76 44.88
C VAL A 836 13.16 35.23 45.66
N MET A 837 11.98 35.14 45.03
CA MET A 837 10.69 35.39 45.66
C MET A 837 10.02 34.11 46.14
N VAL A 838 9.09 34.22 47.05
CA VAL A 838 8.22 33.11 47.47
C VAL A 838 7.03 32.97 46.49
N ASP A 839 6.77 31.75 46.07
CA ASP A 839 5.60 31.42 45.26
C ASP A 839 4.34 31.35 46.14
N VAL A 840 3.69 32.47 46.33
CA VAL A 840 2.48 32.60 47.17
C VAL A 840 1.27 31.83 46.65
N ARG A 841 1.31 31.41 45.38
CA ARG A 841 0.23 30.63 44.78
C ARG A 841 0.11 29.22 45.38
N LYS A 842 1.13 28.75 46.07
CA LYS A 842 1.16 27.47 46.79
C LYS A 842 0.68 27.59 48.25
N GLU A 843 0.38 28.78 48.71
CA GLU A 843 0.00 29.02 50.10
C GLU A 843 -1.25 28.24 50.53
N LYS A 844 -2.22 28.03 49.62
CA LYS A 844 -3.46 27.27 49.89
C LYS A 844 -3.21 25.78 50.14
N HIS A 845 -2.11 25.22 49.64
CA HIS A 845 -1.83 23.80 49.72
C HIS A 845 -0.82 23.42 50.82
N LEU A 846 0.00 24.32 51.27
CA LEU A 846 1.15 24.02 52.14
C LEU A 846 1.34 25.12 53.19
N GLN A 847 0.36 25.35 53.88
CA GLN A 847 -0.10 26.33 54.84
C GLN A 847 0.95 27.01 55.72
N LYS A 848 1.74 26.31 56.49
CA LYS A 848 2.63 26.94 57.48
C LYS A 848 3.94 27.35 56.90
N MET A 849 4.59 26.48 56.21
CA MET A 849 5.95 26.71 55.68
C MET A 849 5.97 27.80 54.60
N VAL A 850 4.99 27.85 53.70
CA VAL A 850 4.88 28.92 52.69
C VAL A 850 4.57 30.25 53.34
N ARG A 851 3.73 30.28 54.40
CA ARG A 851 3.49 31.50 55.17
C ARG A 851 4.73 31.99 55.91
N ASP A 852 5.48 31.08 56.53
CA ASP A 852 6.71 31.44 57.22
C ASP A 852 7.78 31.95 56.23
N LEU A 853 7.89 31.34 55.04
CA LEU A 853 8.75 31.79 53.95
C LEU A 853 8.33 33.17 53.43
N HIS A 854 7.05 33.36 53.19
CA HIS A 854 6.48 34.64 52.74
C HIS A 854 6.70 35.73 53.78
N TYR A 855 6.44 35.45 55.05
CA TYR A 855 6.68 36.38 56.14
C TYR A 855 8.16 36.75 56.24
N THR A 856 9.04 35.78 56.08
CA THR A 856 10.49 36.00 56.07
C THR A 856 10.92 36.85 54.88
N CYS A 857 10.36 36.61 53.71
CA CYS A 857 10.57 37.41 52.50
C CYS A 857 10.20 38.88 52.74
N LEU A 858 9.00 39.14 53.25
CA LEU A 858 8.53 40.47 53.55
C LEU A 858 9.40 41.17 54.60
N ASN A 859 9.82 40.47 55.65
CA ASN A 859 10.66 41.01 56.70
C ASN A 859 12.08 41.31 56.16
N CYS A 860 12.66 40.45 55.34
CA CYS A 860 13.94 40.71 54.67
C CYS A 860 13.86 41.91 53.74
N ARG A 861 12.75 42.02 52.96
CA ARG A 861 12.48 43.16 52.08
C ARG A 861 12.43 44.47 52.89
N GLU A 862 11.68 44.51 53.99
CA GLU A 862 11.62 45.70 54.85
C GLU A 862 12.98 46.09 55.44
N LYS A 863 13.77 45.09 55.82
CA LYS A 863 15.12 45.33 56.34
C LYS A 863 16.04 45.85 55.25
N ALA A 864 16.02 45.26 54.06
CA ALA A 864 16.81 45.68 52.89
C ALA A 864 16.48 47.11 52.48
N MET A 865 15.16 47.45 52.43
CA MET A 865 14.70 48.79 52.08
C MET A 865 15.05 49.81 53.17
N LYS A 866 15.06 49.43 54.43
CA LYS A 866 15.39 50.31 55.54
C LYS A 866 16.93 50.57 55.71
N HIS A 867 17.72 49.56 55.37
CA HIS A 867 19.19 49.64 55.64
C HIS A 867 20.06 49.91 54.43
N LEU A 868 19.62 49.40 53.22
CA LEU A 868 20.38 49.47 51.95
C LEU A 868 19.72 50.28 50.88
N ASN A 869 18.50 50.68 51.07
CA ASN A 869 17.65 51.40 50.13
C ASN A 869 17.50 50.66 48.77
N ILE A 870 17.92 49.40 48.71
CA ILE A 870 17.91 48.58 47.50
C ILE A 870 17.55 47.15 47.90
N TRP A 871 16.46 46.60 47.37
CA TRP A 871 16.27 45.17 47.22
C TRP A 871 17.07 44.72 45.99
N ARG A 872 17.82 43.67 46.07
CA ARG A 872 18.83 43.30 45.07
C ARG A 872 18.25 43.11 43.65
N TYR A 873 16.98 42.81 43.53
CA TYR A 873 16.28 42.61 42.27
C TYR A 873 14.98 43.42 42.13
N GLY A 874 14.96 44.61 42.70
CA GLY A 874 13.83 45.50 42.51
C GLY A 874 12.78 45.48 43.61
N ASP A 875 11.95 46.51 43.63
CA ASP A 875 10.82 46.62 44.51
C ASP A 875 9.69 45.68 44.00
N PHE A 876 9.64 44.54 44.60
CA PHE A 876 8.53 43.62 44.30
C PHE A 876 7.21 44.12 44.85
N ARG A 877 6.44 44.85 44.06
CA ARG A 877 5.03 45.10 44.32
C ARG A 877 4.19 43.90 43.84
N ALA A 878 2.98 43.75 44.33
CA ALA A 878 2.08 42.67 43.89
C ALA A 878 1.87 42.69 42.37
N ASP A 879 2.07 43.82 41.71
CA ASP A 879 1.99 44.02 40.27
C ASP A 879 3.24 43.55 39.52
N ASP A 880 4.40 43.44 40.20
CA ASP A 880 5.67 43.03 39.56
C ASP A 880 5.81 41.51 39.41
N ALA A 881 4.91 40.75 40.03
CA ALA A 881 4.82 39.31 39.77
C ALA A 881 4.51 38.99 38.28
N ASP A 882 3.97 39.98 37.54
CA ASP A 882 3.73 39.88 36.12
C ASP A 882 5.03 39.98 35.27
N GLU A 883 6.08 40.69 35.77
CA GLU A 883 7.39 40.77 35.12
C GLU A 883 8.16 39.43 35.17
N PHE A 884 7.88 38.59 36.17
CA PHE A 884 8.42 37.23 36.25
C PHE A 884 7.67 36.22 35.33
N GLY A 885 6.77 36.68 34.45
CA GLY A 885 6.12 35.86 33.45
C GLY A 885 5.04 34.93 33.96
N TYR A 886 4.61 35.11 35.20
CA TYR A 886 3.52 34.38 35.79
C TYR A 886 2.22 35.19 35.62
N ARG A 887 1.67 35.21 34.43
CA ARG A 887 0.29 35.71 34.27
C ARG A 887 -0.66 34.81 35.06
N ARG A 888 -1.50 35.48 35.85
CA ARG A 888 -2.60 34.81 36.58
C ARG A 888 -3.48 33.92 35.68
#